data_cf6160a433b4548ec4eb3e62283a090d
#
_entry.id   cf6160a433b4548ec4eb3e62283a090d
#
_cell.length_a   1.000
_cell.length_b   1.000
_cell.length_c   1.000
_cell.angle_alpha   90.00
_cell.angle_beta   90.00
_cell.angle_gamma   90.00
#
_symmetry.space_group_name_H-M   'P 1'
#
loop_
_entity.id
_entity.type
_entity.pdbx_description
1 polymer ?
#
loop_
_entity_poly.entity_id
_entity_poly.type
_entity_poly.pdbx_seq_one_letter_code
_entity_poly.pdbx_strand_id
1 'polypeptide(L)'
;LEPVDDGGYRPGKFLTAADLGETDAEAAFRPVLWDTAADAPAVPNGSLGHRFSDAGVGRWNLDLGAIVPRLSCDGGAPVRLALPRFDTATPTVLHRGVPTARVAGRLVTTVYDLLLAQYGVARPGLPGVWPTGFDDPDQPYTPAWQEPLTGVPAAAVARVAHEFADSAERSGGRSMILMGAGTNHWFHSDTTYRAMLALTTLTGCQGVNGGGWAHYVGQEKCRPVTGWAQLAFGLDWSRPPRQMISTAFWYTHTDQWRYDTYTADVLASPLGQGRFAGRHTADLLATSARLGWMPSVPTFDRNPLDVADEAMAAAPADPARYVADALVDGRLGFAATDPDAPANWPRVLTVWRANLLGSSAKGNEYFLRHLLGTDASLRATETPPQQRPRDVVWRDHALEGKLDLLLSLDFRMTSTTLFSDIVLPAATWYEKHDLSSTDMHPFVHAFTPAIDPPWQTRTDFSAFHAIARAFSALAGPHLGVRRDLVAVPLQHDTPDALATPGGVVRDWLAGEVPAVPGRTMPKFVVVERDYGAVAERMAALGPLLDTLGTTTKAVTVDVNPEIAFLGRANGVVPDGPAAGRPRLDTDIRACEAILALSGTTNGRVATAGFEFLERRTGQRLVDLAAEHAGKQIRFADTQARPVPVITSPEWSGSEHGGRRYSPFTINVERRKPWHTLTGRQHCYLDHDWMQELGEEMPIFRPPLDMHQLFGEPRLGPRGELEITVRYLTPHSKWSIHSEYQDNLIMLTLSRGGPTMWMSEADAAKIGVADNEWIEAVNRNGVVVCRAVVTHKMPEGTVYLYHAQERVIDVPKAEASGRRGGIHNSLTRLLIKPTHLIGGYAQLTFGFNYLGPTGNQRDEVTVIRRRSQEVEY
;
A
#
# COMPACT_ATOMS: atom_id res chain seq x y z
N LEU A 1 20.90 -21.40 4.95
CA LEU A 1 20.21 -22.06 6.05
C LEU A 1 20.90 -21.75 7.37
N GLU A 2 20.13 -21.50 8.41
CA GLU A 2 20.60 -21.20 9.77
C GLU A 2 20.26 -22.36 10.72
N PRO A 3 21.16 -22.80 11.59
CA PRO A 3 20.86 -23.86 12.55
C PRO A 3 19.82 -23.39 13.59
N VAL A 4 18.98 -24.31 14.07
CA VAL A 4 18.06 -24.13 15.20
C VAL A 4 18.39 -25.13 16.33
N ASP A 5 17.91 -24.82 17.54
CA ASP A 5 18.29 -25.55 18.76
C ASP A 5 17.95 -27.05 18.75
N ASP A 6 17.00 -27.50 17.95
CA ASP A 6 16.57 -28.89 17.83
C ASP A 6 17.42 -29.73 16.86
N GLY A 7 18.55 -29.21 16.41
CA GLY A 7 19.47 -29.84 15.46
C GLY A 7 19.00 -29.80 14.00
N GLY A 8 17.98 -29.04 13.68
CA GLY A 8 17.53 -28.73 12.33
C GLY A 8 18.06 -27.39 11.82
N TYR A 9 17.47 -26.95 10.73
CA TYR A 9 17.77 -25.63 10.11
C TYR A 9 16.49 -24.86 9.84
N ARG A 10 16.57 -23.56 9.77
CA ARG A 10 15.51 -22.66 9.25
C ARG A 10 16.00 -21.93 8.01
N PRO A 11 15.10 -21.42 7.17
CA PRO A 11 15.47 -20.48 6.11
C PRO A 11 16.18 -19.27 6.69
N GLY A 12 17.29 -18.86 6.08
CA GLY A 12 18.12 -17.73 6.51
C GLY A 12 18.16 -16.62 5.45
N LYS A 13 19.31 -15.96 5.37
CA LYS A 13 19.54 -14.87 4.42
C LYS A 13 19.89 -15.42 3.03
N PHE A 14 19.63 -14.62 1.98
CA PHE A 14 20.18 -14.90 0.67
C PHE A 14 21.72 -14.93 0.72
N LEU A 15 22.30 -15.87 -0.02
CA LEU A 15 23.71 -15.85 -0.30
C LEU A 15 24.01 -14.68 -1.28
N THR A 16 25.05 -13.90 -0.98
CA THR A 16 25.42 -12.73 -1.78
C THR A 16 26.84 -12.87 -2.35
N ALA A 17 27.19 -12.01 -3.28
CA ALA A 17 28.55 -11.95 -3.85
C ALA A 17 29.62 -11.70 -2.77
N ALA A 18 29.29 -10.95 -1.72
CA ALA A 18 30.18 -10.76 -0.57
C ALA A 18 30.50 -12.08 0.14
N ASP A 19 29.55 -13.00 0.22
CA ASP A 19 29.77 -14.34 0.79
C ASP A 19 30.69 -15.21 -0.08
N LEU A 20 30.83 -14.88 -1.36
CA LEU A 20 31.77 -15.51 -2.29
C LEU A 20 33.17 -14.87 -2.26
N GLY A 21 33.36 -13.83 -1.44
CA GLY A 21 34.63 -13.14 -1.27
C GLY A 21 34.78 -11.88 -2.12
N GLU A 22 33.74 -11.42 -2.81
CA GLU A 22 33.79 -10.10 -3.46
C GLU A 22 33.75 -8.99 -2.41
N THR A 23 34.55 -7.93 -2.63
CA THR A 23 34.81 -6.90 -1.59
C THR A 23 34.35 -5.50 -2.00
N ASP A 24 33.79 -5.34 -3.18
CA ASP A 24 33.24 -4.05 -3.57
C ASP A 24 31.99 -3.69 -2.73
N ALA A 25 31.67 -2.41 -2.66
CA ALA A 25 30.61 -1.90 -1.80
C ALA A 25 29.22 -2.47 -2.13
N GLU A 26 29.05 -3.04 -3.31
CA GLU A 26 27.79 -3.53 -3.84
C GLU A 26 27.65 -5.04 -3.66
N ALA A 27 28.72 -5.76 -3.34
CA ALA A 27 28.76 -7.21 -3.24
C ALA A 27 27.68 -7.78 -2.30
N ALA A 28 27.41 -7.08 -1.19
CA ALA A 28 26.41 -7.50 -0.20
C ALA A 28 24.95 -7.40 -0.68
N PHE A 29 24.68 -6.76 -1.83
CA PHE A 29 23.35 -6.63 -2.40
C PHE A 29 23.09 -7.57 -3.58
N ARG A 30 24.15 -8.21 -4.11
CA ARG A 30 24.06 -9.09 -5.28
C ARG A 30 23.77 -10.54 -4.88
N PRO A 31 22.53 -11.05 -5.10
CA PRO A 31 22.22 -12.44 -4.82
C PRO A 31 22.92 -13.38 -5.79
N VAL A 32 23.15 -14.61 -5.32
CA VAL A 32 23.86 -15.68 -6.01
C VAL A 32 22.86 -16.68 -6.57
N LEU A 33 23.12 -17.18 -7.78
CA LEU A 33 22.49 -18.36 -8.38
C LEU A 33 23.50 -19.50 -8.45
N TRP A 34 23.02 -20.73 -8.56
CA TRP A 34 23.86 -21.87 -8.94
C TRP A 34 23.79 -22.05 -10.45
N ASP A 35 24.92 -21.99 -11.11
CA ASP A 35 25.04 -22.25 -12.56
C ASP A 35 25.25 -23.74 -12.78
N THR A 36 24.29 -24.39 -13.45
CA THR A 36 24.36 -25.82 -13.78
C THR A 36 25.41 -26.11 -14.85
N ALA A 37 25.68 -25.17 -15.74
CA ALA A 37 26.65 -25.37 -16.82
C ALA A 37 28.08 -25.37 -16.30
N ALA A 38 28.39 -24.52 -15.32
CA ALA A 38 29.68 -24.44 -14.67
C ALA A 38 29.80 -25.30 -13.39
N ASP A 39 28.67 -25.82 -12.91
CA ASP A 39 28.51 -26.53 -11.61
C ASP A 39 29.11 -25.71 -10.44
N ALA A 40 28.80 -24.39 -10.42
CA ALA A 40 29.39 -23.43 -9.48
C ALA A 40 28.40 -22.29 -9.15
N PRO A 41 28.58 -21.63 -8.00
CA PRO A 41 27.86 -20.39 -7.71
C PRO A 41 28.25 -19.28 -8.70
N ALA A 42 27.28 -18.51 -9.13
CA ALA A 42 27.46 -17.39 -10.05
C ALA A 42 26.61 -16.18 -9.64
N VAL A 43 27.12 -15.00 -9.90
CA VAL A 43 26.41 -13.73 -9.69
C VAL A 43 25.78 -13.30 -11.02
N PRO A 44 24.45 -13.35 -11.17
CA PRO A 44 23.80 -13.00 -12.41
C PRO A 44 23.78 -11.48 -12.62
N ASN A 45 23.66 -11.06 -13.86
CA ASN A 45 23.32 -9.67 -14.16
C ASN A 45 22.00 -9.28 -13.50
N GLY A 46 21.80 -7.97 -13.28
CA GLY A 46 20.57 -7.42 -12.72
C GLY A 46 20.36 -7.71 -11.25
N SER A 47 21.42 -8.03 -10.51
CA SER A 47 21.33 -8.23 -9.07
C SER A 47 21.07 -6.93 -8.31
N LEU A 48 21.33 -5.76 -8.93
CA LEU A 48 21.17 -4.44 -8.32
C LEU A 48 20.14 -3.61 -9.06
N GLY A 49 19.53 -2.64 -8.38
CA GLY A 49 18.63 -1.70 -8.99
C GLY A 49 19.30 -0.84 -10.07
N HIS A 50 18.48 -0.27 -10.94
CA HIS A 50 18.93 0.49 -12.13
C HIS A 50 19.83 1.69 -11.85
N ARG A 51 19.82 2.24 -10.63
CA ARG A 51 20.63 3.40 -10.24
C ARG A 51 21.93 3.02 -9.55
N PHE A 52 22.12 1.77 -9.25
CA PHE A 52 23.23 1.31 -8.42
C PHE A 52 24.56 1.27 -9.20
N SER A 53 24.52 0.78 -10.43
CA SER A 53 25.69 0.76 -11.31
C SER A 53 25.29 1.02 -12.77
N ASP A 54 26.01 1.89 -13.45
CA ASP A 54 25.80 2.18 -14.86
C ASP A 54 26.65 1.31 -15.80
N ALA A 55 27.66 0.64 -15.27
CA ALA A 55 28.60 -0.15 -16.07
C ALA A 55 29.04 -1.41 -15.30
N GLY A 56 28.98 -2.55 -15.97
CA GLY A 56 29.57 -3.78 -15.44
C GLY A 56 28.59 -4.80 -14.87
N VAL A 57 29.10 -5.72 -14.06
CA VAL A 57 28.35 -6.75 -13.35
C VAL A 57 27.37 -6.10 -12.36
N GLY A 58 26.18 -6.63 -12.27
CA GLY A 58 25.13 -6.05 -11.42
C GLY A 58 24.26 -5.02 -12.13
N ARG A 59 24.48 -4.78 -13.41
CA ARG A 59 23.61 -3.94 -14.22
C ARG A 59 22.17 -4.45 -14.19
N TRP A 60 21.21 -3.53 -14.05
CA TRP A 60 19.80 -3.88 -13.94
C TRP A 60 19.23 -4.42 -15.25
N ASN A 61 19.38 -5.72 -15.45
CA ASN A 61 18.82 -6.46 -16.58
C ASN A 61 18.51 -7.90 -16.17
N LEU A 62 17.73 -8.61 -16.97
CA LEU A 62 17.33 -10.01 -16.72
C LEU A 62 18.13 -11.01 -17.57
N ASP A 63 19.13 -10.55 -18.32
CA ASP A 63 19.97 -11.43 -19.11
C ASP A 63 20.91 -12.21 -18.22
N LEU A 64 20.79 -13.54 -18.23
CA LEU A 64 21.63 -14.44 -17.48
C LEU A 64 22.96 -14.75 -18.19
N GLY A 65 23.12 -14.32 -19.46
CA GLY A 65 24.28 -14.68 -20.26
C GLY A 65 24.39 -16.17 -20.44
N ALA A 66 25.54 -16.74 -20.06
CA ALA A 66 25.79 -18.18 -20.10
C ALA A 66 25.29 -18.96 -18.88
N ILE A 67 24.80 -18.26 -17.85
CA ILE A 67 24.35 -18.89 -16.60
C ILE A 67 23.05 -19.68 -16.87
N VAL A 68 23.06 -20.97 -16.52
CA VAL A 68 21.89 -21.85 -16.52
C VAL A 68 21.46 -22.09 -15.08
N PRO A 69 20.47 -21.35 -14.54
CA PRO A 69 20.14 -21.40 -13.13
C PRO A 69 19.56 -22.77 -12.73
N ARG A 70 20.07 -23.32 -11.66
CA ARG A 70 19.58 -24.55 -11.04
C ARG A 70 18.33 -24.25 -10.21
N LEU A 71 17.23 -24.98 -10.48
CA LEU A 71 16.02 -24.84 -9.69
C LEU A 71 16.09 -25.52 -8.33
N SER A 72 16.70 -26.69 -8.25
CA SER A 72 16.74 -27.53 -7.04
C SER A 72 18.15 -28.04 -6.76
N CYS A 73 18.48 -28.24 -5.48
CA CYS A 73 19.66 -28.94 -5.02
C CYS A 73 19.48 -30.47 -5.02
N ASP A 74 18.60 -31.01 -5.86
CA ASP A 74 18.37 -32.48 -5.95
C ASP A 74 19.67 -33.26 -6.06
N GLY A 75 19.77 -34.38 -5.28
CA GLY A 75 20.98 -35.15 -5.13
C GLY A 75 21.96 -34.66 -4.06
N GLY A 76 21.73 -33.46 -3.51
CA GLY A 76 22.49 -32.94 -2.38
C GLY A 76 22.11 -33.58 -1.04
N ALA A 77 23.00 -33.44 -0.05
CA ALA A 77 22.76 -33.98 1.30
C ALA A 77 21.48 -33.42 1.91
N PRO A 78 20.52 -34.24 2.34
CA PRO A 78 19.28 -33.74 2.91
C PRO A 78 19.49 -33.22 4.32
N VAL A 79 18.80 -32.15 4.68
CA VAL A 79 18.70 -31.65 6.05
C VAL A 79 17.26 -31.47 6.46
N ARG A 80 16.99 -31.54 7.77
CA ARG A 80 15.69 -31.27 8.35
C ARG A 80 15.52 -29.76 8.48
N LEU A 81 14.47 -29.24 7.85
CA LEU A 81 14.10 -27.85 7.88
C LEU A 81 12.95 -27.62 8.86
N ALA A 82 13.07 -26.63 9.70
CA ALA A 82 12.01 -26.10 10.54
C ALA A 82 11.27 -25.00 9.81
N LEU A 83 9.96 -25.14 9.65
CA LEU A 83 9.06 -24.18 9.01
C LEU A 83 7.98 -23.75 10.00
N PRO A 84 7.54 -22.50 10.01
CA PRO A 84 6.46 -22.07 10.90
C PRO A 84 5.12 -22.65 10.46
N ARG A 85 4.29 -23.01 11.45
CA ARG A 85 2.94 -23.54 11.26
C ARG A 85 1.95 -22.76 12.13
N PHE A 86 0.87 -22.23 11.56
CA PHE A 86 -0.08 -21.34 12.22
C PHE A 86 -1.54 -21.83 12.21
N ASP A 87 -1.79 -23.04 11.74
CA ASP A 87 -3.13 -23.64 11.68
C ASP A 87 -3.51 -24.41 12.96
N THR A 88 -2.68 -24.38 13.96
CA THR A 88 -2.88 -25.00 15.27
C THR A 88 -3.24 -23.94 16.32
N ALA A 89 -3.88 -24.34 17.41
CA ALA A 89 -4.30 -23.45 18.50
C ALA A 89 -3.14 -22.62 19.07
N THR A 90 -1.94 -23.18 19.09
CA THR A 90 -0.69 -22.46 19.35
C THR A 90 0.23 -22.69 18.17
N PRO A 91 0.82 -21.62 17.59
CA PRO A 91 1.77 -21.75 16.48
C PRO A 91 2.89 -22.74 16.83
N THR A 92 3.22 -23.62 15.90
CA THR A 92 4.19 -24.69 16.06
C THR A 92 5.17 -24.76 14.89
N VAL A 93 6.06 -25.72 14.92
CA VAL A 93 7.06 -25.95 13.88
C VAL A 93 6.70 -27.19 13.07
N LEU A 94 6.76 -27.04 11.74
CA LEU A 94 6.63 -28.12 10.78
C LEU A 94 8.03 -28.54 10.33
N HIS A 95 8.31 -29.83 10.38
CA HIS A 95 9.60 -30.37 9.98
C HIS A 95 9.52 -31.12 8.65
N ARG A 96 10.23 -30.58 7.62
CA ARG A 96 10.32 -31.20 6.30
C ARG A 96 11.73 -31.04 5.75
N GLY A 97 12.19 -32.04 5.01
CA GLY A 97 13.53 -32.05 4.48
C GLY A 97 13.70 -31.22 3.22
N VAL A 98 14.91 -30.71 3.03
CA VAL A 98 15.34 -30.13 1.76
C VAL A 98 16.70 -30.66 1.36
N PRO A 99 16.99 -30.81 0.04
CA PRO A 99 18.34 -31.07 -0.42
C PRO A 99 19.19 -29.81 -0.28
N THR A 100 20.48 -29.97 -0.04
CA THR A 100 21.37 -28.84 0.21
C THR A 100 22.67 -28.92 -0.58
N ALA A 101 23.31 -27.78 -0.72
CA ALA A 101 24.69 -27.65 -1.22
C ALA A 101 25.54 -26.86 -0.22
N ARG A 102 26.86 -26.92 -0.36
CA ARG A 102 27.79 -26.07 0.39
C ARG A 102 28.44 -25.05 -0.54
N VAL A 103 28.34 -23.79 -0.19
CA VAL A 103 28.91 -22.67 -0.94
C VAL A 103 29.66 -21.78 0.05
N ALA A 104 30.95 -21.53 -0.21
CA ALA A 104 31.81 -20.74 0.68
C ALA A 104 31.73 -21.16 2.17
N GLY A 105 31.64 -22.47 2.43
CA GLY A 105 31.49 -23.04 3.77
C GLY A 105 30.07 -22.97 4.37
N ARG A 106 29.15 -22.27 3.77
CA ARG A 106 27.75 -22.14 4.21
C ARG A 106 26.88 -23.26 3.64
N LEU A 107 25.92 -23.72 4.42
CA LEU A 107 24.89 -24.62 3.95
C LEU A 107 23.76 -23.85 3.29
N VAL A 108 23.42 -24.18 2.05
CA VAL A 108 22.44 -23.49 1.25
C VAL A 108 21.43 -24.43 0.61
N THR A 109 20.27 -23.88 0.29
CA THR A 109 19.24 -24.54 -0.55
C THR A 109 18.63 -23.51 -1.48
N THR A 110 17.78 -23.93 -2.42
CA THR A 110 17.10 -23.00 -3.31
C THR A 110 15.77 -22.54 -2.75
N VAL A 111 15.27 -21.39 -3.19
CA VAL A 111 13.91 -20.93 -2.88
C VAL A 111 12.85 -21.91 -3.38
N TYR A 112 13.08 -22.57 -4.50
CA TYR A 112 12.18 -23.58 -5.03
C TYR A 112 12.07 -24.78 -4.09
N ASP A 113 13.20 -25.28 -3.58
CA ASP A 113 13.21 -26.36 -2.58
C ASP A 113 12.48 -25.98 -1.30
N LEU A 114 12.60 -24.73 -0.85
CA LEU A 114 11.85 -24.19 0.29
C LEU A 114 10.33 -24.22 0.03
N LEU A 115 9.90 -23.78 -1.14
CA LEU A 115 8.48 -23.81 -1.53
C LEU A 115 7.92 -25.23 -1.58
N LEU A 116 8.67 -26.18 -2.17
CA LEU A 116 8.25 -27.58 -2.21
C LEU A 116 8.11 -28.17 -0.80
N ALA A 117 9.04 -27.86 0.10
CA ALA A 117 8.96 -28.30 1.49
C ALA A 117 7.76 -27.66 2.20
N GLN A 118 7.57 -26.36 2.04
CA GLN A 118 6.44 -25.64 2.65
C GLN A 118 5.10 -26.21 2.22
N TYR A 119 4.91 -26.46 0.93
CA TYR A 119 3.65 -26.96 0.38
C TYR A 119 3.47 -28.49 0.42
N GLY A 120 4.42 -29.20 1.01
CA GLY A 120 4.27 -30.64 1.23
C GLY A 120 4.48 -31.52 -0.01
N VAL A 121 5.24 -31.03 -0.99
CA VAL A 121 5.61 -31.83 -2.16
C VAL A 121 6.72 -32.80 -1.77
N ALA A 122 6.34 -34.05 -1.47
CA ALA A 122 7.25 -35.10 -1.04
C ALA A 122 8.23 -35.52 -2.16
N ARG A 123 9.49 -35.68 -1.78
CA ARG A 123 10.54 -36.20 -2.68
C ARG A 123 11.29 -37.36 -2.01
N PRO A 124 11.70 -38.38 -2.79
CA PRO A 124 12.40 -39.55 -2.22
C PRO A 124 13.65 -39.15 -1.42
N GLY A 125 13.83 -39.77 -0.24
CA GLY A 125 15.02 -39.59 0.58
C GLY A 125 15.08 -38.34 1.44
N LEU A 126 14.11 -37.44 1.35
CA LEU A 126 14.06 -36.26 2.22
C LEU A 126 13.41 -36.59 3.57
N PRO A 127 14.01 -36.17 4.71
CA PRO A 127 13.47 -36.42 6.03
C PRO A 127 12.23 -35.56 6.32
N GLY A 128 11.47 -35.94 7.36
CA GLY A 128 10.33 -35.17 7.84
C GLY A 128 9.00 -35.88 7.62
N VAL A 129 7.91 -35.12 7.90
CA VAL A 129 6.53 -35.65 7.77
C VAL A 129 5.90 -35.00 6.52
N TRP A 130 5.43 -35.87 5.63
CA TRP A 130 4.93 -35.48 4.32
C TRP A 130 3.49 -35.90 4.12
N PRO A 131 2.70 -35.17 3.34
CA PRO A 131 1.37 -35.63 2.93
C PRO A 131 1.42 -36.97 2.20
N THR A 132 0.45 -37.81 2.48
CA THR A 132 0.24 -39.09 1.78
C THR A 132 -0.55 -38.92 0.48
N GLY A 133 -1.26 -37.82 0.35
CA GLY A 133 -2.08 -37.47 -0.82
C GLY A 133 -2.88 -36.21 -0.58
N PHE A 134 -3.77 -35.86 -1.54
CA PHE A 134 -4.67 -34.70 -1.43
C PHE A 134 -5.74 -34.86 -0.33
N ASP A 135 -6.02 -36.06 0.07
CA ASP A 135 -7.00 -36.48 1.07
C ASP A 135 -6.41 -36.62 2.49
N ASP A 136 -5.14 -36.27 2.69
CA ASP A 136 -4.49 -36.24 4.00
C ASP A 136 -4.91 -35.00 4.80
N PRO A 137 -5.77 -35.10 5.83
CA PRO A 137 -6.25 -33.96 6.60
C PRO A 137 -5.23 -33.46 7.64
N ASP A 138 -4.22 -34.27 7.98
CA ASP A 138 -3.28 -33.97 9.07
C ASP A 138 -2.07 -33.16 8.61
N GLN A 139 -1.83 -33.11 7.29
CA GLN A 139 -0.68 -32.42 6.74
C GLN A 139 -1.08 -31.08 6.10
N PRO A 140 -0.47 -29.97 6.55
CA PRO A 140 -0.75 -28.65 5.98
C PRO A 140 -0.56 -28.61 4.46
N TYR A 141 -1.40 -27.79 3.83
CA TYR A 141 -1.41 -27.49 2.39
C TYR A 141 -1.97 -28.59 1.49
N THR A 142 -2.68 -29.59 2.03
CA THR A 142 -3.50 -30.49 1.22
C THR A 142 -4.94 -29.95 1.07
N PRO A 143 -5.67 -30.37 0.02
CA PRO A 143 -7.10 -30.07 -0.11
C PRO A 143 -7.93 -30.53 1.10
N ALA A 144 -7.66 -31.70 1.68
CA ALA A 144 -8.37 -32.19 2.85
C ALA A 144 -8.09 -31.38 4.13
N TRP A 145 -6.85 -30.93 4.31
CA TRP A 145 -6.47 -30.08 5.44
C TRP A 145 -7.19 -28.70 5.40
N GLN A 146 -7.38 -28.11 4.21
CA GLN A 146 -8.00 -26.79 4.12
C GLN A 146 -9.53 -26.83 4.33
N GLU A 147 -10.20 -27.96 4.09
CA GLU A 147 -11.67 -28.06 4.16
C GLU A 147 -12.26 -27.61 5.50
N PRO A 148 -11.78 -28.05 6.68
CA PRO A 148 -12.28 -27.53 7.95
C PRO A 148 -11.96 -26.05 8.20
N LEU A 149 -10.94 -25.48 7.55
CA LEU A 149 -10.52 -24.09 7.71
C LEU A 149 -11.39 -23.13 6.86
N THR A 150 -11.78 -23.56 5.67
CA THR A 150 -12.46 -22.70 4.68
C THR A 150 -13.91 -23.09 4.41
N GLY A 151 -14.32 -24.32 4.73
CA GLY A 151 -15.60 -24.90 4.36
C GLY A 151 -15.71 -25.28 2.87
N VAL A 152 -14.62 -25.20 2.11
CA VAL A 152 -14.61 -25.61 0.70
C VAL A 152 -14.25 -27.09 0.60
N PRO A 153 -15.12 -27.93 -0.04
CA PRO A 153 -14.85 -29.35 -0.15
C PRO A 153 -13.50 -29.68 -0.81
N ALA A 154 -12.74 -30.59 -0.24
CA ALA A 154 -11.41 -31.00 -0.72
C ALA A 154 -11.44 -31.40 -2.20
N ALA A 155 -12.46 -32.14 -2.63
CA ALA A 155 -12.63 -32.56 -4.01
C ALA A 155 -12.83 -31.36 -4.97
N ALA A 156 -13.47 -30.29 -4.53
CA ALA A 156 -13.63 -29.07 -5.34
C ALA A 156 -12.29 -28.35 -5.48
N VAL A 157 -11.51 -28.24 -4.41
CA VAL A 157 -10.17 -27.62 -4.46
C VAL A 157 -9.25 -28.42 -5.40
N ALA A 158 -9.20 -29.75 -5.25
CA ALA A 158 -8.39 -30.60 -6.13
C ALA A 158 -8.80 -30.45 -7.59
N ARG A 159 -10.11 -30.44 -7.89
CA ARG A 159 -10.62 -30.24 -9.25
C ARG A 159 -10.21 -28.89 -9.81
N VAL A 160 -10.38 -27.79 -9.08
CA VAL A 160 -10.00 -26.45 -9.53
C VAL A 160 -8.50 -26.35 -9.80
N ALA A 161 -7.67 -26.93 -8.93
CA ALA A 161 -6.23 -26.97 -9.12
C ALA A 161 -5.83 -27.70 -10.42
N HIS A 162 -6.41 -28.88 -10.68
CA HIS A 162 -6.20 -29.65 -11.90
C HIS A 162 -6.69 -28.87 -13.15
N GLU A 163 -7.90 -28.33 -13.11
CA GLU A 163 -8.47 -27.57 -14.24
C GLU A 163 -7.63 -26.33 -14.55
N PHE A 164 -7.15 -25.63 -13.53
CA PHE A 164 -6.28 -24.46 -13.68
C PHE A 164 -4.95 -24.82 -14.34
N ALA A 165 -4.27 -25.87 -13.83
CA ALA A 165 -2.99 -26.31 -14.35
C ALA A 165 -3.11 -26.89 -15.77
N ASP A 166 -4.12 -27.72 -16.02
CA ASP A 166 -4.40 -28.33 -17.31
C ASP A 166 -4.76 -27.26 -18.37
N SER A 167 -5.56 -26.27 -17.98
CA SER A 167 -5.82 -25.12 -18.85
C SER A 167 -4.55 -24.32 -19.14
N ALA A 168 -3.70 -24.11 -18.13
CA ALA A 168 -2.43 -23.43 -18.31
C ALA A 168 -1.52 -24.16 -19.29
N GLU A 169 -1.37 -25.48 -19.14
CA GLU A 169 -0.56 -26.32 -20.02
C GLU A 169 -1.09 -26.29 -21.47
N ARG A 170 -2.38 -26.59 -21.68
CA ARG A 170 -2.99 -26.62 -23.02
C ARG A 170 -3.01 -25.28 -23.73
N SER A 171 -3.14 -24.18 -23.01
CA SER A 171 -3.23 -22.82 -23.59
C SER A 171 -1.90 -22.09 -23.67
N GLY A 172 -0.82 -22.67 -23.15
CA GLY A 172 0.48 -21.99 -23.05
C GLY A 172 0.46 -20.87 -22.02
N GLY A 173 -0.13 -21.09 -20.85
CA GLY A 173 -0.10 -20.19 -19.73
C GLY A 173 -1.29 -19.20 -19.64
N ARG A 174 -2.43 -19.50 -20.24
CA ARG A 174 -3.58 -18.57 -20.26
C ARG A 174 -4.64 -18.86 -19.21
N SER A 175 -4.25 -19.38 -18.06
CA SER A 175 -5.09 -19.38 -16.87
C SER A 175 -4.86 -18.10 -16.07
N MET A 176 -5.92 -17.49 -15.55
CA MET A 176 -5.87 -16.17 -14.93
C MET A 176 -6.55 -16.16 -13.57
N ILE A 177 -5.96 -15.44 -12.62
CA ILE A 177 -6.58 -15.09 -11.36
C ILE A 177 -6.96 -13.60 -11.43
N LEU A 178 -8.26 -13.31 -11.42
CA LEU A 178 -8.79 -11.95 -11.34
C LEU A 178 -9.11 -11.61 -9.89
N MET A 179 -8.50 -10.56 -9.37
CA MET A 179 -8.62 -10.20 -7.98
C MET A 179 -9.13 -8.78 -7.80
N GLY A 180 -10.11 -8.62 -6.91
CA GLY A 180 -10.65 -7.33 -6.50
C GLY A 180 -10.12 -6.86 -5.15
N ALA A 181 -10.50 -5.65 -4.76
CA ALA A 181 -10.05 -5.00 -3.54
C ALA A 181 -10.50 -5.69 -2.23
N GLY A 182 -11.47 -6.59 -2.28
CA GLY A 182 -11.98 -7.29 -1.08
C GLY A 182 -10.92 -8.06 -0.30
N THR A 183 -9.88 -8.57 -0.96
CA THR A 183 -8.77 -9.28 -0.33
C THR A 183 -7.79 -8.36 0.41
N ASN A 184 -7.74 -7.06 0.08
CA ASN A 184 -6.83 -6.10 0.73
C ASN A 184 -7.15 -5.86 2.21
N HIS A 185 -8.35 -6.20 2.64
CA HIS A 185 -8.86 -5.82 3.95
C HIS A 185 -8.68 -6.89 5.03
N TRP A 186 -7.91 -7.92 4.74
CA TRP A 186 -7.44 -8.89 5.72
C TRP A 186 -6.06 -8.52 6.23
N PHE A 187 -5.77 -8.81 7.50
CA PHE A 187 -4.47 -8.49 8.08
C PHE A 187 -3.31 -9.17 7.33
N HIS A 188 -3.53 -10.40 6.86
CA HIS A 188 -2.56 -11.18 6.09
C HIS A 188 -2.81 -11.14 4.56
N SER A 189 -3.37 -10.05 4.06
CA SER A 189 -3.70 -9.89 2.62
C SER A 189 -2.49 -9.99 1.69
N ASP A 190 -1.35 -9.47 2.10
CA ASP A 190 -0.08 -9.52 1.37
C ASP A 190 0.41 -10.97 1.17
N THR A 191 0.28 -11.82 2.20
CA THR A 191 0.60 -13.25 2.09
C THR A 191 -0.34 -13.96 1.13
N THR A 192 -1.64 -13.60 1.14
CA THR A 192 -2.63 -14.09 0.17
C THR A 192 -2.25 -13.72 -1.27
N TYR A 193 -1.85 -12.46 -1.50
CA TYR A 193 -1.38 -12.01 -2.81
C TYR A 193 -0.15 -12.77 -3.29
N ARG A 194 0.81 -12.97 -2.42
CA ARG A 194 2.02 -13.73 -2.74
C ARG A 194 1.72 -15.19 -3.06
N ALA A 195 0.74 -15.81 -2.39
CA ALA A 195 0.28 -17.16 -2.71
C ALA A 195 -0.36 -17.24 -4.10
N MET A 196 -1.19 -16.26 -4.47
CA MET A 196 -1.79 -16.18 -5.83
C MET A 196 -0.70 -15.98 -6.90
N LEU A 197 0.30 -15.14 -6.63
CA LEU A 197 1.43 -14.95 -7.54
C LEU A 197 2.28 -16.23 -7.66
N ALA A 198 2.46 -16.98 -6.56
CA ALA A 198 3.14 -18.27 -6.62
C ALA A 198 2.42 -19.27 -7.52
N LEU A 199 1.08 -19.36 -7.45
CA LEU A 199 0.28 -20.21 -8.33
C LEU A 199 0.49 -19.86 -9.81
N THR A 200 0.37 -18.59 -10.17
CA THR A 200 0.53 -18.15 -11.57
C THR A 200 1.96 -18.29 -12.07
N THR A 201 2.95 -18.21 -11.19
CA THR A 201 4.37 -18.43 -11.52
C THR A 201 4.66 -19.93 -11.74
N LEU A 202 4.22 -20.79 -10.82
CA LEU A 202 4.44 -22.24 -10.90
C LEU A 202 3.75 -22.88 -12.10
N THR A 203 2.64 -22.33 -12.58
CA THR A 203 1.91 -22.81 -13.75
C THR A 203 2.33 -22.13 -15.05
N GLY A 204 3.32 -21.22 -15.03
CA GLY A 204 3.80 -20.51 -16.21
C GLY A 204 2.82 -19.48 -16.79
N CYS A 205 1.84 -19.05 -15.98
CA CYS A 205 0.82 -18.12 -16.45
C CYS A 205 1.22 -16.64 -16.30
N GLN A 206 2.14 -16.35 -15.38
CA GLN A 206 2.52 -14.97 -15.04
C GLN A 206 3.15 -14.23 -16.24
N GLY A 207 2.58 -13.11 -16.62
CA GLY A 207 3.06 -12.28 -17.73
C GLY A 207 2.72 -12.82 -19.13
N VAL A 208 1.88 -13.83 -19.24
CA VAL A 208 1.34 -14.32 -20.51
C VAL A 208 0.08 -13.53 -20.85
N ASN A 209 -0.04 -13.08 -22.10
CA ASN A 209 -1.22 -12.35 -22.54
C ASN A 209 -2.47 -13.26 -22.49
N GLY A 210 -3.44 -12.89 -21.66
CA GLY A 210 -4.63 -13.69 -21.38
C GLY A 210 -4.47 -14.65 -20.19
N GLY A 211 -3.34 -14.58 -19.48
CA GLY A 211 -3.06 -15.37 -18.26
C GLY A 211 -2.53 -14.52 -17.12
N GLY A 212 -2.13 -15.19 -16.06
CA GLY A 212 -1.45 -14.60 -14.92
C GLY A 212 -2.36 -13.99 -13.87
N TRP A 213 -1.85 -13.03 -13.16
CA TRP A 213 -2.56 -12.33 -12.09
C TRP A 213 -3.06 -10.97 -12.56
N ALA A 214 -4.37 -10.79 -12.59
CA ALA A 214 -5.02 -9.55 -12.94
C ALA A 214 -5.61 -8.89 -11.68
N HIS A 215 -4.98 -7.81 -11.24
CA HIS A 215 -5.42 -7.04 -10.09
C HIS A 215 -6.22 -5.82 -10.54
N TYR A 216 -7.46 -5.73 -10.07
CA TYR A 216 -8.29 -4.54 -10.26
C TYR A 216 -8.01 -3.53 -9.15
N VAL A 217 -7.49 -2.37 -9.52
CA VAL A 217 -7.13 -1.29 -8.58
C VAL A 217 -7.80 0.05 -8.91
N GLY A 218 -8.74 0.08 -9.85
CA GLY A 218 -9.43 1.29 -10.26
C GLY A 218 -8.72 2.00 -11.43
N GLN A 219 -8.29 3.23 -11.27
CA GLN A 219 -7.76 4.07 -12.36
C GLN A 219 -6.24 4.21 -12.39
N GLU A 220 -5.48 3.38 -11.68
CA GLU A 220 -4.06 3.60 -11.48
C GLU A 220 -3.19 3.25 -12.70
N LYS A 221 -3.59 2.29 -13.52
CA LYS A 221 -2.69 1.70 -14.53
C LYS A 221 -2.77 2.31 -15.90
N CYS A 222 -3.95 2.70 -16.33
CA CYS A 222 -4.18 3.17 -17.70
C CYS A 222 -4.47 4.69 -17.73
N ARG A 223 -3.64 5.47 -17.11
CA ARG A 223 -3.78 6.92 -17.05
C ARG A 223 -2.44 7.62 -17.33
N PRO A 224 -2.46 8.84 -17.86
CA PRO A 224 -1.26 9.60 -18.14
C PRO A 224 -0.68 10.24 -16.87
N VAL A 225 -0.29 9.41 -15.89
CA VAL A 225 0.15 9.90 -14.56
C VAL A 225 1.62 10.22 -14.47
N THR A 226 2.43 9.82 -15.44
CA THR A 226 3.87 10.04 -15.40
C THR A 226 4.26 11.52 -15.42
N GLY A 227 3.45 12.36 -16.03
CA GLY A 227 3.62 13.80 -15.97
C GLY A 227 3.22 14.44 -14.65
N TRP A 228 2.37 13.78 -13.87
CA TRP A 228 1.81 14.36 -12.64
C TRP A 228 2.86 14.58 -11.55
N ALA A 229 3.74 13.62 -11.32
CA ALA A 229 4.80 13.75 -10.31
C ALA A 229 5.71 14.94 -10.60
N GLN A 230 5.94 15.23 -11.88
CA GLN A 230 6.79 16.34 -12.32
C GLN A 230 6.07 17.68 -12.18
N LEU A 231 4.75 17.70 -12.38
CA LEU A 231 3.94 18.88 -12.07
C LEU A 231 3.99 19.22 -10.58
N ALA A 232 4.00 18.21 -9.70
CA ALA A 232 4.15 18.42 -8.25
C ALA A 232 5.50 19.08 -7.88
N PHE A 233 6.57 18.78 -8.60
CA PHE A 233 7.84 19.51 -8.45
C PHE A 233 7.73 20.95 -8.97
N GLY A 234 6.93 21.15 -10.01
CA GLY A 234 6.66 22.47 -10.57
C GLY A 234 5.91 23.37 -9.61
N LEU A 235 5.00 22.84 -8.79
CA LEU A 235 4.09 23.63 -7.96
C LEU A 235 4.83 24.56 -6.98
N ASP A 236 5.86 24.09 -6.31
CA ASP A 236 6.67 24.91 -5.41
C ASP A 236 8.10 25.13 -5.90
N TRP A 237 8.46 24.51 -7.02
CA TRP A 237 9.76 24.59 -7.65
C TRP A 237 10.93 24.16 -6.75
N SER A 238 10.62 23.37 -5.77
CA SER A 238 11.58 22.85 -4.80
C SER A 238 11.58 21.33 -4.82
N ARG A 239 12.75 20.77 -4.54
CA ARG A 239 12.95 19.34 -4.42
C ARG A 239 13.75 19.06 -3.12
N PRO A 240 13.50 17.96 -2.41
CA PRO A 240 12.50 16.92 -2.69
C PRO A 240 11.09 17.35 -2.32
N PRO A 241 10.05 16.75 -2.93
CA PRO A 241 8.68 16.97 -2.50
C PRO A 241 8.45 16.30 -1.14
N ARG A 242 7.44 16.76 -0.41
CA ARG A 242 7.01 16.06 0.79
C ARG A 242 6.39 14.73 0.43
N GLN A 243 6.69 13.72 1.24
CA GLN A 243 6.22 12.37 0.99
C GLN A 243 4.82 12.15 1.53
N MET A 244 4.10 11.24 0.89
CA MET A 244 2.78 10.80 1.32
C MET A 244 2.92 9.80 2.46
N ILE A 245 2.11 9.97 3.50
CA ILE A 245 1.86 8.99 4.54
C ILE A 245 0.39 8.64 4.52
N SER A 246 0.04 7.36 4.57
CA SER A 246 -1.34 6.92 4.42
C SER A 246 -1.93 6.38 5.73
N THR A 247 -2.19 5.10 5.79
CA THR A 247 -2.87 4.42 6.89
C THR A 247 -2.15 4.58 8.23
N ALA A 248 -0.81 4.65 8.23
CA ALA A 248 -0.03 4.87 9.45
C ALA A 248 -0.31 6.26 10.06
N PHE A 249 -0.48 7.29 9.23
CA PHE A 249 -0.90 8.62 9.69
C PHE A 249 -2.27 8.57 10.36
N TRP A 250 -3.23 7.89 9.72
CA TRP A 250 -4.59 7.75 10.24
C TRP A 250 -4.60 7.01 11.58
N TYR A 251 -3.91 5.88 11.66
CA TYR A 251 -3.75 5.10 12.89
C TYR A 251 -3.16 5.91 14.03
N THR A 252 -2.10 6.69 13.75
CA THR A 252 -1.41 7.51 14.74
C THR A 252 -2.29 8.65 15.24
N HIS A 253 -2.84 9.46 14.32
CA HIS A 253 -3.49 10.72 14.69
C HIS A 253 -4.95 10.58 15.10
N THR A 254 -5.59 9.44 14.82
CA THR A 254 -6.88 9.09 15.43
C THR A 254 -6.73 8.31 16.74
N ASP A 255 -5.53 8.25 17.30
CA ASP A 255 -5.19 7.58 18.56
C ASP A 255 -5.56 6.10 18.63
N GLN A 256 -5.72 5.42 17.51
CA GLN A 256 -6.06 3.99 17.51
C GLN A 256 -5.00 3.15 18.22
N TRP A 257 -3.74 3.56 18.17
CA TRP A 257 -2.62 2.92 18.85
C TRP A 257 -2.79 2.85 20.37
N ARG A 258 -3.50 3.80 20.97
CA ARG A 258 -3.76 3.82 22.43
C ARG A 258 -4.67 2.70 22.91
N TYR A 259 -5.32 2.01 21.97
CA TYR A 259 -6.31 0.97 22.22
C TYR A 259 -5.84 -0.41 21.78
N ASP A 260 -4.56 -0.59 21.48
CA ASP A 260 -3.95 -1.89 21.23
C ASP A 260 -3.62 -2.55 22.57
N THR A 261 -4.47 -3.48 23.00
CA THR A 261 -4.35 -4.18 24.29
C THR A 261 -3.49 -5.44 24.21
N TYR A 262 -2.46 -5.40 23.36
CA TYR A 262 -1.50 -6.48 23.14
C TYR A 262 -0.13 -5.90 22.79
N THR A 263 0.89 -6.72 22.89
CA THR A 263 2.23 -6.43 22.35
C THR A 263 2.44 -7.18 21.03
N ALA A 264 3.33 -6.66 20.19
CA ALA A 264 3.50 -7.18 18.83
C ALA A 264 4.09 -8.61 18.76
N ASP A 265 4.61 -9.11 19.85
CA ASP A 265 5.12 -10.49 19.95
C ASP A 265 4.04 -11.57 19.78
N VAL A 266 2.75 -11.25 20.03
CA VAL A 266 1.66 -12.20 19.75
C VAL A 266 1.50 -12.50 18.24
N LEU A 267 2.07 -11.66 17.41
CA LEU A 267 2.08 -11.84 15.96
C LEU A 267 3.28 -12.66 15.47
N ALA A 268 4.26 -12.91 16.34
CA ALA A 268 5.53 -13.51 15.98
C ALA A 268 5.41 -14.99 15.57
N SER A 269 6.35 -15.42 14.76
CA SER A 269 6.58 -16.82 14.39
C SER A 269 7.09 -17.64 15.58
N PRO A 270 6.77 -18.94 15.66
CA PRO A 270 7.43 -19.84 16.61
C PRO A 270 8.94 -19.96 16.35
N LEU A 271 9.42 -19.56 15.19
CA LEU A 271 10.83 -19.44 14.82
C LEU A 271 11.37 -18.02 14.91
N GLY A 272 10.57 -17.08 15.40
CA GLY A 272 10.97 -15.70 15.60
C GLY A 272 12.10 -15.54 16.60
N GLN A 273 12.82 -14.44 16.53
CA GLN A 273 13.98 -14.13 17.39
C GLN A 273 13.59 -13.35 18.65
N GLY A 274 12.28 -13.13 18.88
CA GLY A 274 11.81 -12.34 20.00
C GLY A 274 12.02 -10.82 19.85
N ARG A 275 12.23 -10.32 18.64
CA ARG A 275 12.45 -8.88 18.37
C ARG A 275 11.26 -8.01 18.78
N PHE A 276 10.07 -8.58 18.76
CA PHE A 276 8.83 -7.89 19.13
C PHE A 276 8.43 -8.11 20.58
N ALA A 277 9.20 -8.87 21.36
CA ALA A 277 8.87 -9.22 22.74
C ALA A 277 8.64 -7.97 23.60
N GLY A 278 7.41 -7.83 24.09
CA GLY A 278 6.97 -6.71 24.89
C GLY A 278 7.00 -5.36 24.19
N ARG A 279 7.05 -5.32 22.84
CA ARG A 279 7.01 -4.07 22.05
C ARG A 279 5.58 -3.76 21.63
N HIS A 280 5.18 -2.52 21.81
CA HIS A 280 3.92 -2.02 21.27
C HIS A 280 4.04 -1.75 19.77
N THR A 281 2.94 -1.86 19.00
CA THR A 281 2.95 -1.54 17.57
C THR A 281 3.39 -0.11 17.26
N ALA A 282 3.06 0.85 18.13
CA ALA A 282 3.53 2.23 18.01
C ALA A 282 5.06 2.37 18.14
N ASP A 283 5.73 1.52 18.95
CA ASP A 283 7.19 1.50 19.03
C ASP A 283 7.81 1.09 17.69
N LEU A 284 7.19 0.14 16.99
CA LEU A 284 7.66 -0.30 15.68
C LEU A 284 7.47 0.77 14.61
N LEU A 285 6.38 1.54 14.72
CA LEU A 285 6.15 2.70 13.85
C LEU A 285 7.22 3.78 14.07
N ALA A 286 7.50 4.13 15.33
CA ALA A 286 8.56 5.08 15.68
C ALA A 286 9.94 4.59 15.20
N THR A 287 10.21 3.30 15.32
CA THR A 287 11.42 2.66 14.79
C THR A 287 11.51 2.81 13.27
N SER A 288 10.44 2.49 12.53
CA SER A 288 10.39 2.65 11.08
C SER A 288 10.65 4.10 10.63
N ALA A 289 10.08 5.08 11.33
CA ALA A 289 10.28 6.48 11.02
C ALA A 289 11.74 6.90 11.22
N ARG A 290 12.37 6.57 12.37
CA ARG A 290 13.77 6.95 12.66
C ARG A 290 14.79 6.23 11.81
N LEU A 291 14.48 5.00 11.36
CA LEU A 291 15.35 4.25 10.43
C LEU A 291 15.15 4.69 8.97
N GLY A 292 14.22 5.58 8.69
CA GLY A 292 13.98 6.09 7.35
C GLY A 292 13.26 5.13 6.42
N TRP A 293 12.58 4.11 6.94
CA TRP A 293 11.87 3.13 6.12
C TRP A 293 10.52 3.65 5.64
N MET A 294 9.91 4.55 6.39
CA MET A 294 8.68 5.20 5.98
C MET A 294 8.67 6.68 6.44
N PRO A 295 7.89 7.53 5.74
CA PRO A 295 7.73 8.91 6.16
C PRO A 295 6.87 9.01 7.42
N SER A 296 7.10 10.04 8.22
CA SER A 296 6.18 10.50 9.25
C SER A 296 5.83 11.98 9.02
N VAL A 297 4.60 12.36 9.34
CA VAL A 297 4.12 13.74 9.20
C VAL A 297 3.29 14.09 10.44
N PRO A 298 3.70 15.08 11.24
CA PRO A 298 4.96 15.83 11.12
C PRO A 298 6.17 14.92 11.32
N THR A 299 7.33 15.30 10.78
CA THR A 299 8.53 14.48 10.89
C THR A 299 9.24 14.72 12.22
N PHE A 300 9.42 15.97 12.58
CA PHE A 300 10.15 16.38 13.78
C PHE A 300 9.19 16.93 14.84
N ASP A 301 9.64 16.88 16.08
CA ASP A 301 8.93 17.44 17.25
C ASP A 301 8.99 18.98 17.32
N ARG A 302 9.70 19.61 16.36
CA ARG A 302 9.85 21.05 16.21
C ARG A 302 9.51 21.50 14.79
N ASN A 303 9.26 22.78 14.61
CA ASN A 303 9.00 23.37 13.30
C ASN A 303 10.20 23.15 12.36
N PRO A 304 10.02 22.44 11.23
CA PRO A 304 11.12 22.17 10.30
C PRO A 304 11.71 23.43 9.64
N LEU A 305 10.99 24.54 9.59
CA LEU A 305 11.52 25.82 9.10
C LEU A 305 12.59 26.36 10.06
N ASP A 306 12.35 26.32 11.36
CA ASP A 306 13.30 26.81 12.37
C ASP A 306 14.52 25.88 12.46
N VAL A 307 14.31 24.56 12.38
CA VAL A 307 15.40 23.57 12.34
C VAL A 307 16.27 23.75 11.11
N ALA A 308 15.68 24.08 9.94
CA ALA A 308 16.43 24.37 8.73
C ALA A 308 17.32 25.61 8.86
N ASP A 309 16.77 26.69 9.45
CA ASP A 309 17.52 27.92 9.69
C ASP A 309 18.66 27.71 10.68
N GLU A 310 18.45 26.97 11.78
CA GLU A 310 19.48 26.57 12.75
C GLU A 310 20.59 25.74 12.10
N ALA A 311 20.21 24.71 11.31
CA ALA A 311 21.18 23.85 10.66
C ALA A 311 22.04 24.61 9.63
N MET A 312 21.44 25.50 8.87
CA MET A 312 22.14 26.33 7.91
C MET A 312 23.01 27.40 8.56
N ALA A 313 22.64 27.90 9.73
CA ALA A 313 23.47 28.84 10.49
C ALA A 313 24.67 28.15 11.14
N ALA A 314 24.48 26.95 11.68
CA ALA A 314 25.51 26.20 12.40
C ALA A 314 26.46 25.43 11.45
N ALA A 315 25.94 24.82 10.40
CA ALA A 315 26.68 23.94 9.48
C ALA A 315 26.24 24.11 8.02
N PRO A 316 26.46 25.26 7.38
CA PRO A 316 25.98 25.52 6.01
C PRO A 316 26.55 24.55 4.97
N ALA A 317 27.73 23.97 5.20
CA ALA A 317 28.33 22.99 4.31
C ALA A 317 27.73 21.58 4.42
N ASP A 318 27.19 21.22 5.59
CA ASP A 318 26.57 19.92 5.84
C ASP A 318 25.44 20.03 6.87
N PRO A 319 24.32 20.65 6.50
CA PRO A 319 23.17 20.78 7.41
C PRO A 319 22.57 19.42 7.79
N ALA A 320 22.68 18.41 6.94
CA ALA A 320 22.18 17.07 7.22
C ALA A 320 22.92 16.43 8.40
N ARG A 321 24.22 16.62 8.50
CA ARG A 321 25.01 16.15 9.63
C ARG A 321 24.61 16.84 10.94
N TYR A 322 24.40 18.16 10.90
CA TYR A 322 23.89 18.90 12.06
C TYR A 322 22.59 18.33 12.61
N VAL A 323 21.64 18.02 11.70
CA VAL A 323 20.34 17.41 12.03
C VAL A 323 20.54 16.03 12.65
N ALA A 324 21.40 15.20 12.06
CA ALA A 324 21.71 13.87 12.59
C ALA A 324 22.29 13.94 14.01
N ASP A 325 23.27 14.83 14.24
CA ASP A 325 23.87 15.03 15.55
C ASP A 325 22.83 15.54 16.57
N ALA A 326 21.94 16.44 16.17
CA ALA A 326 20.85 16.93 17.02
C ALA A 326 19.86 15.81 17.43
N LEU A 327 19.59 14.87 16.51
CA LEU A 327 18.74 13.69 16.80
C LEU A 327 19.46 12.72 17.75
N VAL A 328 20.75 12.49 17.57
CA VAL A 328 21.55 11.61 18.43
C VAL A 328 21.68 12.20 19.84
N ASP A 329 21.88 13.51 19.94
CA ASP A 329 22.02 14.22 21.23
C ASP A 329 20.68 14.48 21.93
N GLY A 330 19.55 14.16 21.30
CA GLY A 330 18.22 14.42 21.86
C GLY A 330 17.79 15.90 21.89
N ARG A 331 18.50 16.78 21.16
CA ARG A 331 18.11 18.20 20.97
C ARG A 331 16.95 18.35 19.97
N LEU A 332 16.77 17.35 19.14
CA LEU A 332 15.68 17.20 18.17
C LEU A 332 15.12 15.78 18.29
N GLY A 333 13.80 15.63 18.21
CA GLY A 333 13.11 14.36 18.22
C GLY A 333 12.30 14.12 16.93
N PHE A 334 11.93 12.84 16.69
CA PHE A 334 10.91 12.53 15.71
C PHE A 334 9.52 12.69 16.32
N ALA A 335 8.61 13.34 15.62
CA ALA A 335 7.23 13.53 16.09
C ALA A 335 6.50 12.19 16.36
N ALA A 336 6.91 11.13 15.65
CA ALA A 336 6.37 9.78 15.86
C ALA A 336 6.62 9.22 17.26
N THR A 337 7.56 9.79 18.04
CA THR A 337 7.81 9.42 19.43
C THR A 337 6.92 10.15 20.43
N ASP A 338 6.25 11.22 20.03
CA ASP A 338 5.25 11.94 20.84
C ASP A 338 4.13 12.50 19.94
N PRO A 339 3.31 11.63 19.33
CA PRO A 339 2.27 12.08 18.41
C PRO A 339 1.19 12.94 19.04
N ASP A 340 1.03 12.83 20.36
CA ASP A 340 0.03 13.55 21.15
C ASP A 340 0.55 14.89 21.70
N ALA A 341 1.79 15.27 21.41
CA ALA A 341 2.26 16.61 21.73
C ALA A 341 1.47 17.67 20.94
N PRO A 342 1.07 18.80 21.55
CA PRO A 342 0.31 19.85 20.86
C PRO A 342 0.96 20.35 19.57
N ALA A 343 2.29 20.39 19.53
CA ALA A 343 3.05 20.77 18.33
C ALA A 343 2.89 19.77 17.17
N ASN A 344 2.52 18.54 17.45
CA ASN A 344 2.39 17.44 16.48
C ASN A 344 0.94 17.16 16.06
N TRP A 345 -0.04 17.87 16.62
CA TRP A 345 -1.44 17.64 16.26
C TRP A 345 -1.71 18.01 14.80
N PRO A 346 -2.48 17.20 14.06
CA PRO A 346 -3.04 17.64 12.80
C PRO A 346 -4.07 18.75 13.07
N ARG A 347 -3.85 19.94 12.50
CA ARG A 347 -4.69 21.11 12.77
C ARG A 347 -5.69 21.38 11.67
N VAL A 348 -5.31 21.06 10.41
CA VAL A 348 -6.14 21.27 9.24
C VAL A 348 -6.21 19.97 8.46
N LEU A 349 -7.42 19.51 8.18
CA LEU A 349 -7.69 18.39 7.29
C LEU A 349 -8.54 18.85 6.12
N THR A 350 -8.03 18.65 4.91
CA THR A 350 -8.79 18.82 3.68
C THR A 350 -9.19 17.47 3.13
N VAL A 351 -10.49 17.25 2.97
CA VAL A 351 -11.04 16.05 2.34
C VAL A 351 -11.54 16.41 0.94
N TRP A 352 -10.91 15.83 -0.04
CA TRP A 352 -11.17 16.12 -1.44
C TRP A 352 -11.75 14.90 -2.14
N ARG A 353 -13.01 15.01 -2.56
CA ARG A 353 -13.77 13.99 -3.31
C ARG A 353 -13.74 12.60 -2.64
N ALA A 354 -13.81 12.59 -1.34
CA ALA A 354 -13.84 11.36 -0.57
C ALA A 354 -14.85 11.49 0.55
N ASN A 355 -15.77 10.54 0.61
CA ASN A 355 -16.59 10.40 1.81
C ASN A 355 -15.77 9.62 2.86
N LEU A 356 -14.85 10.31 3.52
CA LEU A 356 -13.92 9.74 4.46
C LEU A 356 -14.62 9.04 5.62
N LEU A 357 -15.54 9.74 6.28
CA LEU A 357 -16.30 9.22 7.42
C LEU A 357 -17.34 8.17 7.01
N GLY A 358 -18.02 8.37 5.90
CA GLY A 358 -19.07 7.45 5.45
C GLY A 358 -18.55 6.22 4.70
N SER A 359 -17.31 6.22 4.22
CA SER A 359 -16.81 5.18 3.33
C SER A 359 -15.43 4.62 3.73
N SER A 360 -14.42 5.47 3.85
CA SER A 360 -13.02 5.02 3.81
C SER A 360 -12.34 4.89 5.17
N ALA A 361 -12.74 5.67 6.18
CA ALA A 361 -12.07 5.73 7.46
C ALA A 361 -12.39 4.53 8.35
N LYS A 362 -11.46 3.59 8.43
CA LYS A 362 -11.51 2.53 9.43
C LYS A 362 -11.24 3.12 10.81
N GLY A 363 -12.05 2.73 11.78
CA GLY A 363 -12.01 3.38 13.08
C GLY A 363 -12.77 4.71 13.09
N ASN A 364 -13.96 4.74 12.50
CA ASN A 364 -14.80 5.95 12.42
C ASN A 364 -15.03 6.61 13.79
N GLU A 365 -15.28 5.81 14.84
CA GLU A 365 -15.56 6.33 16.17
C GLU A 365 -14.32 6.95 16.82
N TYR A 366 -13.12 6.44 16.51
CA TYR A 366 -11.85 7.05 16.94
C TYR A 366 -11.63 8.42 16.28
N PHE A 367 -11.96 8.53 14.99
CA PHE A 367 -11.89 9.82 14.29
C PHE A 367 -12.84 10.85 14.89
N LEU A 368 -14.09 10.47 15.10
CA LEU A 368 -15.10 11.35 15.69
C LEU A 368 -14.65 11.88 17.05
N ARG A 369 -14.08 11.01 17.88
CA ARG A 369 -13.62 11.38 19.23
C ARG A 369 -12.33 12.19 19.20
N HIS A 370 -11.29 11.64 18.60
CA HIS A 370 -9.93 12.17 18.80
C HIS A 370 -9.57 13.30 17.84
N LEU A 371 -10.09 13.31 16.63
CA LEU A 371 -9.84 14.40 15.69
C LEU A 371 -10.92 15.47 15.72
N LEU A 372 -12.20 15.09 15.70
CA LEU A 372 -13.30 16.05 15.68
C LEU A 372 -13.78 16.48 17.08
N GLY A 373 -13.55 15.67 18.10
CA GLY A 373 -14.05 15.96 19.47
C GLY A 373 -15.58 15.94 19.56
N THR A 374 -16.24 15.12 18.76
CA THR A 374 -17.69 14.99 18.71
C THR A 374 -18.16 13.68 19.31
N ASP A 375 -19.48 13.52 19.42
CA ASP A 375 -20.10 12.34 20.00
C ASP A 375 -19.73 11.06 19.24
N ALA A 376 -19.19 10.09 19.96
CA ALA A 376 -18.72 8.83 19.43
C ALA A 376 -19.19 7.64 20.29
N SER A 377 -19.46 6.52 19.65
CA SER A 377 -19.88 5.29 20.32
C SER A 377 -18.70 4.39 20.72
N LEU A 378 -17.49 4.91 20.77
CA LEU A 378 -16.27 4.17 21.08
C LEU A 378 -16.35 3.48 22.44
N ARG A 379 -16.08 2.17 22.47
CA ARG A 379 -16.18 1.29 23.64
C ARG A 379 -14.84 0.66 24.03
N ALA A 380 -13.79 0.83 23.21
CA ALA A 380 -12.48 0.28 23.48
C ALA A 380 -11.87 0.83 24.77
N THR A 381 -11.15 -0.03 25.48
CA THR A 381 -10.35 0.36 26.64
C THR A 381 -8.93 0.67 26.21
N GLU A 382 -8.32 1.68 26.82
CA GLU A 382 -6.94 2.02 26.56
C GLU A 382 -5.98 0.89 26.97
N THR A 383 -4.85 0.85 26.32
CA THR A 383 -3.74 -0.08 26.57
C THR A 383 -3.35 -0.11 28.03
N PRO A 384 -3.33 -1.26 28.70
CA PRO A 384 -2.95 -1.37 30.10
C PRO A 384 -1.47 -1.02 30.32
N PRO A 385 -1.08 -0.50 31.48
CA PRO A 385 0.26 0.05 31.73
C PRO A 385 1.43 -0.85 31.33
N GLN A 386 1.30 -2.16 31.52
CA GLN A 386 2.35 -3.14 31.21
C GLN A 386 2.55 -3.41 29.72
N GLN A 387 1.60 -2.99 28.89
CA GLN A 387 1.63 -3.18 27.41
C GLN A 387 1.82 -1.85 26.68
N ARG A 388 1.93 -0.74 27.39
CA ARG A 388 2.14 0.59 26.79
C ARG A 388 3.45 0.65 26.01
N PRO A 389 3.53 1.52 24.99
CA PRO A 389 4.76 1.70 24.24
C PRO A 389 5.92 2.14 25.12
N ARG A 390 7.14 1.75 24.74
CA ARG A 390 8.39 2.11 25.40
C ARG A 390 9.08 3.31 24.75
N ASP A 391 8.93 3.43 23.43
CA ASP A 391 9.59 4.45 22.60
C ASP A 391 8.62 5.58 22.21
N VAL A 392 7.36 5.50 22.63
CA VAL A 392 6.34 6.53 22.37
C VAL A 392 5.80 7.05 23.68
N VAL A 393 5.75 8.37 23.82
CA VAL A 393 5.27 9.05 25.02
C VAL A 393 3.80 8.72 25.26
N TRP A 394 3.48 8.23 26.45
CA TRP A 394 2.13 7.98 26.90
C TRP A 394 1.63 9.13 27.77
N ARG A 395 0.53 9.73 27.36
CA ARG A 395 -0.18 10.76 28.14
C ARG A 395 -1.35 10.13 28.88
N ASP A 396 -1.62 10.57 30.11
CA ASP A 396 -2.63 9.95 30.99
C ASP A 396 -4.05 10.02 30.45
N HIS A 397 -4.34 11.02 29.62
CA HIS A 397 -5.64 11.18 29.00
C HIS A 397 -5.50 11.22 27.47
N ALA A 398 -6.31 10.43 26.78
CA ALA A 398 -6.46 10.52 25.34
C ALA A 398 -7.04 11.89 24.97
N LEU A 399 -6.48 12.50 23.95
CA LEU A 399 -6.89 13.82 23.47
C LEU A 399 -8.20 13.73 22.69
N GLU A 400 -8.99 14.78 22.74
CA GLU A 400 -10.22 14.91 21.96
C GLU A 400 -10.19 16.22 21.16
N GLY A 401 -10.62 16.17 19.88
CA GLY A 401 -10.74 17.37 19.06
C GLY A 401 -9.42 18.01 18.66
N LYS A 402 -8.48 17.25 18.08
CA LYS A 402 -7.18 17.77 17.66
C LYS A 402 -7.25 18.66 16.41
N LEU A 403 -8.31 18.58 15.60
CA LEU A 403 -8.49 19.40 14.40
C LEU A 403 -9.05 20.77 14.75
N ASP A 404 -8.46 21.81 14.15
CA ASP A 404 -9.02 23.16 14.19
C ASP A 404 -9.96 23.41 13.00
N LEU A 405 -9.72 22.73 11.86
CA LEU A 405 -10.46 22.94 10.63
C LEU A 405 -10.58 21.65 9.83
N LEU A 406 -11.81 21.27 9.50
CA LEU A 406 -12.15 20.28 8.50
C LEU A 406 -12.77 20.95 7.27
N LEU A 407 -12.04 20.93 6.16
CA LEU A 407 -12.48 21.43 4.87
C LEU A 407 -12.86 20.28 3.96
N SER A 408 -14.04 20.28 3.38
CA SER A 408 -14.46 19.35 2.35
C SER A 408 -14.68 20.02 1.01
N LEU A 409 -14.14 19.39 -0.05
CA LEU A 409 -14.42 19.72 -1.43
C LEU A 409 -15.11 18.51 -2.07
N ASP A 410 -16.40 18.58 -2.30
CA ASP A 410 -17.19 17.46 -2.84
C ASP A 410 -18.36 17.97 -3.70
N PHE A 411 -18.89 17.08 -4.54
CA PHE A 411 -20.05 17.37 -5.39
C PHE A 411 -21.39 16.87 -4.78
N ARG A 412 -21.31 16.27 -3.60
CA ARG A 412 -22.47 15.75 -2.83
C ARG A 412 -22.36 16.12 -1.37
N MET A 413 -23.49 16.23 -0.70
CA MET A 413 -23.54 16.17 0.76
C MET A 413 -23.35 14.73 1.23
N THR A 414 -22.39 14.51 2.11
CA THR A 414 -21.98 13.20 2.64
C THR A 414 -21.86 13.25 4.15
N SER A 415 -21.63 12.10 4.80
CA SER A 415 -21.30 12.09 6.23
C SER A 415 -20.09 12.98 6.54
N THR A 416 -19.11 13.04 5.66
CA THR A 416 -17.92 13.87 5.86
C THR A 416 -18.24 15.35 5.77
N THR A 417 -18.99 15.76 4.75
CA THR A 417 -19.36 17.19 4.57
C THR A 417 -20.23 17.72 5.69
N LEU A 418 -21.08 16.85 6.30
CA LEU A 418 -21.91 17.27 7.45
C LEU A 418 -21.10 17.59 8.72
N PHE A 419 -19.94 16.97 8.88
CA PHE A 419 -19.02 17.25 9.98
C PHE A 419 -17.98 18.33 9.63
N SER A 420 -17.97 18.83 8.38
CA SER A 420 -16.98 19.81 7.96
C SER A 420 -17.35 21.22 8.39
N ASP A 421 -16.33 22.00 8.76
CA ASP A 421 -16.47 23.42 9.08
C ASP A 421 -16.69 24.24 7.83
N ILE A 422 -16.05 23.86 6.73
CA ILE A 422 -16.19 24.50 5.42
C ILE A 422 -16.46 23.42 4.37
N VAL A 423 -17.50 23.64 3.56
CA VAL A 423 -17.86 22.80 2.43
C VAL A 423 -17.80 23.62 1.15
N LEU A 424 -16.96 23.19 0.21
CA LEU A 424 -16.82 23.80 -1.11
C LEU A 424 -17.47 22.89 -2.16
N PRO A 425 -18.46 23.37 -2.92
CA PRO A 425 -19.11 22.57 -3.95
C PRO A 425 -18.19 22.38 -5.15
N ALA A 426 -17.96 21.12 -5.54
CA ALA A 426 -17.14 20.73 -6.68
C ALA A 426 -18.00 20.36 -7.90
N ALA A 427 -17.52 20.71 -9.09
CA ALA A 427 -18.14 20.34 -10.35
C ALA A 427 -18.14 18.83 -10.58
N THR A 428 -19.24 18.29 -11.12
CA THR A 428 -19.36 16.87 -11.51
C THR A 428 -18.78 16.64 -12.91
N TRP A 429 -18.85 15.38 -13.38
CA TRP A 429 -18.35 14.99 -14.70
C TRP A 429 -18.99 15.73 -15.86
N TYR A 430 -20.26 16.13 -15.75
CA TYR A 430 -21.00 16.86 -16.77
C TYR A 430 -20.80 18.39 -16.74
N GLU A 431 -20.01 18.86 -15.78
CA GLU A 431 -19.83 20.29 -15.48
C GLU A 431 -18.37 20.73 -15.58
N LYS A 432 -17.45 19.85 -15.99
CA LYS A 432 -16.01 20.17 -16.02
C LYS A 432 -15.27 19.55 -17.19
N HIS A 433 -14.10 20.12 -17.49
CA HIS A 433 -13.07 19.47 -18.27
C HIS A 433 -12.14 18.67 -17.36
N ASP A 434 -11.81 17.45 -17.77
CA ASP A 434 -10.86 16.59 -17.07
C ASP A 434 -10.43 15.41 -17.95
N LEU A 435 -9.53 14.56 -17.48
CA LEU A 435 -9.14 13.31 -18.12
C LEU A 435 -9.68 12.11 -17.34
N SER A 436 -10.01 11.05 -18.05
CA SER A 436 -10.41 9.79 -17.46
C SER A 436 -9.74 8.60 -18.14
N SER A 437 -9.38 7.62 -17.34
CA SER A 437 -8.93 6.29 -17.75
C SER A 437 -9.24 5.29 -16.65
N THR A 438 -9.17 4.00 -16.94
CA THR A 438 -9.40 2.92 -15.97
C THR A 438 -8.58 1.69 -16.34
N ASP A 439 -8.31 0.82 -15.38
CA ASP A 439 -7.71 -0.48 -15.63
C ASP A 439 -8.58 -1.42 -16.46
N MET A 440 -9.87 -1.11 -16.58
CA MET A 440 -10.84 -1.93 -17.29
C MET A 440 -10.72 -1.82 -18.82
N HIS A 441 -10.03 -0.78 -19.31
CA HIS A 441 -9.81 -0.59 -20.75
C HIS A 441 -8.53 0.23 -21.02
N PRO A 442 -7.91 0.07 -22.20
CA PRO A 442 -6.68 0.75 -22.58
C PRO A 442 -6.92 2.11 -23.26
N PHE A 443 -7.92 2.86 -22.85
CA PHE A 443 -8.25 4.15 -23.47
C PHE A 443 -8.08 5.30 -22.47
N VAL A 444 -7.71 6.47 -22.98
CA VAL A 444 -7.85 7.75 -22.32
C VAL A 444 -8.94 8.57 -23.03
N HIS A 445 -9.77 9.23 -22.27
CA HIS A 445 -10.82 10.13 -22.78
C HIS A 445 -11.00 11.33 -21.87
N ALA A 446 -11.64 12.37 -22.40
CA ALA A 446 -11.96 13.57 -21.64
C ALA A 446 -13.31 13.47 -20.96
N PHE A 447 -13.45 14.17 -19.86
CA PHE A 447 -14.73 14.77 -19.50
C PHE A 447 -14.88 16.09 -20.26
N THR A 448 -16.07 16.31 -20.82
CA THR A 448 -16.44 17.56 -21.49
C THR A 448 -17.75 18.02 -20.88
N PRO A 449 -17.84 19.27 -20.40
CA PRO A 449 -19.05 19.74 -19.76
C PRO A 449 -20.21 19.79 -20.75
N ALA A 450 -21.36 19.28 -20.31
CA ALA A 450 -22.63 19.40 -21.01
C ALA A 450 -23.38 20.66 -20.56
N ILE A 451 -23.09 21.12 -19.36
CA ILE A 451 -23.64 22.34 -18.73
C ILE A 451 -22.52 23.04 -17.97
N ASP A 452 -22.69 24.33 -17.76
CA ASP A 452 -21.81 25.11 -16.88
C ASP A 452 -22.02 24.69 -15.42
N PRO A 453 -20.98 24.72 -14.57
CA PRO A 453 -21.13 24.48 -13.15
C PRO A 453 -22.18 25.41 -12.53
N PRO A 454 -23.17 24.87 -11.78
CA PRO A 454 -24.25 25.72 -11.23
C PRO A 454 -23.74 26.53 -10.04
N TRP A 455 -24.36 27.70 -9.82
CA TRP A 455 -24.13 28.63 -8.70
C TRP A 455 -22.63 28.94 -8.50
N GLN A 456 -22.10 28.66 -7.30
CA GLN A 456 -20.71 28.91 -6.93
C GLN A 456 -19.83 27.67 -7.08
N THR A 457 -20.37 26.60 -7.66
CA THR A 457 -19.62 25.38 -7.92
C THR A 457 -18.41 25.64 -8.82
N ARG A 458 -17.29 25.05 -8.49
CA ARG A 458 -16.03 25.20 -9.25
C ARG A 458 -15.45 23.83 -9.57
N THR A 459 -14.64 23.78 -10.63
CA THR A 459 -13.79 22.61 -10.86
C THR A 459 -12.79 22.46 -9.72
N ASP A 460 -12.33 21.25 -9.49
CA ASP A 460 -11.34 20.98 -8.43
C ASP A 460 -10.10 21.85 -8.59
N PHE A 461 -9.59 21.98 -9.82
CA PHE A 461 -8.44 22.82 -10.12
C PHE A 461 -8.69 24.29 -9.76
N SER A 462 -9.82 24.83 -10.19
CA SER A 462 -10.20 26.22 -9.90
C SER A 462 -10.37 26.48 -8.40
N ALA A 463 -10.92 25.53 -7.65
CA ALA A 463 -11.09 25.64 -6.21
C ALA A 463 -9.73 25.70 -5.49
N PHE A 464 -8.85 24.74 -5.78
CA PHE A 464 -7.50 24.72 -5.19
C PHE A 464 -6.64 25.91 -5.64
N HIS A 465 -6.79 26.36 -6.90
CA HIS A 465 -6.09 27.55 -7.36
C HIS A 465 -6.54 28.80 -6.60
N ALA A 466 -7.86 28.95 -6.34
CA ALA A 466 -8.37 30.06 -5.54
C ALA A 466 -7.86 30.01 -4.08
N ILE A 467 -7.80 28.83 -3.48
CA ILE A 467 -7.22 28.62 -2.14
C ILE A 467 -5.73 29.01 -2.15
N ALA A 468 -4.97 28.55 -3.15
CA ALA A 468 -3.54 28.88 -3.27
C ALA A 468 -3.31 30.39 -3.43
N ARG A 469 -4.15 31.07 -4.19
CA ARG A 469 -4.08 32.54 -4.32
C ARG A 469 -4.32 33.26 -2.99
N ALA A 470 -5.35 32.85 -2.26
CA ALA A 470 -5.62 33.41 -0.94
C ALA A 470 -4.46 33.11 0.03
N PHE A 471 -3.95 31.88 0.01
CA PHE A 471 -2.80 31.48 0.81
C PHE A 471 -1.56 32.32 0.50
N SER A 472 -1.18 32.48 -0.78
CA SER A 472 0.00 33.28 -1.16
C SER A 472 -0.12 34.74 -0.74
N ALA A 473 -1.31 35.33 -0.89
CA ALA A 473 -1.58 36.71 -0.47
C ALA A 473 -1.41 36.90 1.06
N LEU A 474 -1.79 35.90 1.84
CA LEU A 474 -1.70 35.93 3.32
C LEU A 474 -0.32 35.49 3.80
N ALA A 475 0.24 34.41 3.24
CA ALA A 475 1.49 33.84 3.68
C ALA A 475 2.73 34.66 3.25
N GLY A 476 2.66 35.32 2.11
CA GLY A 476 3.77 36.14 1.62
C GLY A 476 4.28 37.17 2.63
N PRO A 477 3.44 38.04 3.19
CA PRO A 477 3.86 39.00 4.21
C PRO A 477 4.34 38.39 5.54
N HIS A 478 3.85 37.20 5.90
CA HIS A 478 4.16 36.55 7.18
C HIS A 478 5.35 35.60 7.13
N LEU A 479 5.45 34.82 6.05
CA LEU A 479 6.48 33.79 5.89
C LEU A 479 7.57 34.22 4.91
N GLY A 480 7.20 34.91 3.84
CA GLY A 480 8.15 35.30 2.78
C GLY A 480 8.84 34.09 2.18
N VAL A 481 10.16 34.18 2.03
CA VAL A 481 11.01 33.06 1.62
C VAL A 481 11.61 32.41 2.86
N ARG A 482 11.37 31.10 3.03
CA ARG A 482 11.86 30.32 4.17
C ARG A 482 12.59 29.06 3.69
N ARG A 483 13.51 28.63 4.51
CA ARG A 483 14.08 27.28 4.37
C ARG A 483 13.22 26.27 5.09
N ASP A 484 13.10 25.10 4.46
CA ASP A 484 12.33 23.97 5.00
C ASP A 484 13.23 22.74 5.05
N LEU A 485 13.22 22.03 6.17
CA LEU A 485 13.92 20.76 6.31
C LEU A 485 13.00 19.61 5.93
N VAL A 486 13.36 18.88 4.89
CA VAL A 486 12.60 17.73 4.40
C VAL A 486 13.37 16.45 4.69
N ALA A 487 12.71 15.51 5.36
CA ALA A 487 13.20 14.15 5.53
C ALA A 487 12.68 13.27 4.40
N VAL A 488 13.60 12.59 3.70
CA VAL A 488 13.28 11.71 2.57
C VAL A 488 13.55 10.26 2.98
N PRO A 489 12.57 9.35 2.82
CA PRO A 489 12.77 7.93 3.11
C PRO A 489 13.87 7.29 2.28
N LEU A 490 14.51 6.26 2.81
CA LEU A 490 15.74 5.68 2.23
C LEU A 490 15.53 5.08 0.84
N GLN A 491 14.42 4.36 0.62
CA GLN A 491 14.16 3.66 -0.65
C GLN A 491 13.64 4.57 -1.76
N HIS A 492 13.59 5.87 -1.51
CA HIS A 492 12.99 6.81 -2.43
C HIS A 492 13.84 7.05 -3.68
N ASP A 493 15.15 7.15 -3.53
CA ASP A 493 16.03 7.57 -4.61
C ASP A 493 16.80 6.41 -5.25
N THR A 494 17.48 5.59 -4.47
CA THR A 494 18.40 4.56 -4.98
C THR A 494 18.41 3.31 -4.10
N PRO A 495 18.79 2.14 -4.64
CA PRO A 495 18.97 0.93 -3.85
C PRO A 495 20.05 1.04 -2.76
N ASP A 496 21.09 1.83 -2.97
CA ASP A 496 22.15 2.06 -1.98
C ASP A 496 21.71 2.92 -0.81
N ALA A 497 20.55 3.56 -0.91
CA ALA A 497 19.87 4.18 0.21
C ALA A 497 19.28 3.16 1.21
N LEU A 498 19.22 1.88 0.87
CA LEU A 498 18.85 0.84 1.82
C LEU A 498 19.90 0.70 2.90
N ALA A 499 19.51 0.90 4.16
CA ALA A 499 20.45 1.02 5.27
C ALA A 499 21.27 -0.25 5.53
N THR A 500 20.69 -1.42 5.28
CA THR A 500 21.29 -2.70 5.63
C THR A 500 21.05 -3.75 4.56
N PRO A 501 22.12 -4.29 3.95
CA PRO A 501 22.02 -5.41 3.02
C PRO A 501 21.40 -6.65 3.70
N GLY A 502 20.77 -7.49 2.93
CA GLY A 502 20.18 -8.74 3.41
C GLY A 502 19.06 -8.56 4.43
N GLY A 503 18.47 -7.36 4.52
CA GLY A 503 17.37 -7.06 5.43
C GLY A 503 17.68 -7.18 6.91
N VAL A 504 18.96 -7.06 7.32
CA VAL A 504 19.37 -7.07 8.72
C VAL A 504 19.00 -5.73 9.37
N VAL A 505 18.19 -5.77 10.41
CA VAL A 505 17.76 -4.57 11.13
C VAL A 505 18.79 -4.18 12.17
N ARG A 506 19.31 -2.95 12.08
CA ARG A 506 20.21 -2.31 13.05
C ARG A 506 19.76 -0.90 13.33
N ASP A 507 19.74 -0.54 14.60
CA ASP A 507 19.24 0.75 15.08
C ASP A 507 20.38 1.66 15.52
N TRP A 508 20.50 2.81 14.88
CA TRP A 508 21.48 3.81 15.25
C TRP A 508 21.22 4.41 16.65
N LEU A 509 19.96 4.49 17.08
CA LEU A 509 19.61 4.98 18.42
C LEU A 509 20.06 3.99 19.51
N ALA A 510 20.08 2.70 19.21
CA ALA A 510 20.65 1.68 20.10
C ALA A 510 22.19 1.59 20.02
N GLY A 511 22.84 2.37 19.17
CA GLY A 511 24.28 2.34 18.97
C GLY A 511 24.81 1.16 18.15
N GLU A 512 23.93 0.42 17.47
CA GLU A 512 24.29 -0.77 16.69
C GLU A 512 25.00 -0.40 15.36
N VAL A 513 24.72 0.80 14.86
CA VAL A 513 25.34 1.40 13.66
C VAL A 513 25.48 2.91 13.86
N PRO A 514 26.40 3.57 13.14
CA PRO A 514 26.47 5.04 13.13
C PRO A 514 25.20 5.66 12.57
N ALA A 515 24.81 6.83 13.09
CA ALA A 515 23.73 7.66 12.54
C ALA A 515 24.22 8.37 11.27
N VAL A 516 23.83 7.90 10.11
CA VAL A 516 24.28 8.44 8.81
C VAL A 516 23.05 8.80 7.96
N PRO A 517 22.80 10.13 7.73
CA PRO A 517 21.71 10.57 6.86
C PRO A 517 21.75 9.91 5.49
N GLY A 518 20.60 9.41 5.04
CA GLY A 518 20.46 8.71 3.77
C GLY A 518 20.98 7.27 3.75
N ARG A 519 21.42 6.73 4.91
CA ARG A 519 21.84 5.32 5.05
C ARG A 519 21.22 4.58 6.21
N THR A 520 21.36 5.08 7.44
CA THR A 520 20.83 4.45 8.65
C THR A 520 19.69 5.24 9.26
N MET A 521 19.37 6.37 8.70
CA MET A 521 18.29 7.28 9.03
C MET A 521 17.80 8.00 7.76
N PRO A 522 16.67 8.72 7.79
CA PRO A 522 16.19 9.47 6.64
C PRO A 522 17.28 10.38 6.05
N LYS A 523 17.20 10.62 4.75
CA LYS A 523 18.01 11.66 4.11
C LYS A 523 17.40 13.03 4.44
N PHE A 524 18.20 13.94 4.95
CA PHE A 524 17.77 15.30 5.28
C PHE A 524 18.21 16.26 4.19
N VAL A 525 17.27 17.08 3.70
CA VAL A 525 17.52 18.05 2.65
C VAL A 525 16.88 19.38 3.03
N VAL A 526 17.66 20.45 2.97
CA VAL A 526 17.14 21.81 3.12
C VAL A 526 16.70 22.32 1.76
N VAL A 527 15.45 22.76 1.65
CA VAL A 527 14.89 23.37 0.45
C VAL A 527 14.41 24.79 0.75
N GLU A 528 14.51 25.68 -0.22
CA GLU A 528 13.99 27.03 -0.11
C GLU A 528 12.59 27.12 -0.73
N ARG A 529 11.66 27.75 -0.02
CA ARG A 529 10.27 27.93 -0.45
C ARG A 529 9.86 29.38 -0.36
N ASP A 530 9.31 29.90 -1.45
CA ASP A 530 8.71 31.22 -1.53
C ASP A 530 7.21 31.10 -1.36
N TYR A 531 6.72 31.38 -0.18
CA TYR A 531 5.30 31.25 0.19
C TYR A 531 4.40 32.27 -0.51
N GLY A 532 4.95 33.43 -0.88
CA GLY A 532 4.23 34.44 -1.66
C GLY A 532 4.00 34.02 -3.12
N ALA A 533 4.85 33.16 -3.66
CA ALA A 533 4.82 32.72 -5.05
C ALA A 533 4.03 31.42 -5.30
N VAL A 534 3.50 30.77 -4.27
CA VAL A 534 2.91 29.41 -4.39
C VAL A 534 1.81 29.35 -5.44
N ALA A 535 0.88 30.32 -5.45
CA ALA A 535 -0.24 30.30 -6.39
C ALA A 535 0.21 30.45 -7.84
N GLU A 536 1.16 31.33 -8.08
CA GLU A 536 1.68 31.58 -9.42
C GLU A 536 2.50 30.39 -9.94
N ARG A 537 3.31 29.79 -9.08
CA ARG A 537 4.06 28.58 -9.38
C ARG A 537 3.15 27.37 -9.58
N MET A 538 2.05 27.27 -8.82
CA MET A 538 1.05 26.23 -9.00
C MET A 538 0.37 26.29 -10.37
N ALA A 539 0.22 27.50 -10.92
CA ALA A 539 -0.40 27.75 -12.23
C ALA A 539 0.57 27.69 -13.42
N ALA A 540 1.80 27.23 -13.20
CA ALA A 540 2.85 27.18 -14.22
C ALA A 540 3.73 25.91 -14.07
N LEU A 541 4.29 25.47 -15.20
CA LEU A 541 5.21 24.32 -15.24
C LEU A 541 6.59 24.74 -14.73
N GLY A 542 7.07 24.11 -13.66
CA GLY A 542 8.31 24.51 -13.00
C GLY A 542 9.61 24.26 -13.79
N PRO A 543 10.68 24.99 -13.49
CA PRO A 543 11.96 24.91 -14.20
C PRO A 543 12.76 23.65 -13.90
N LEU A 544 12.47 22.91 -12.83
CA LEU A 544 13.18 21.69 -12.51
C LEU A 544 13.05 20.62 -13.59
N LEU A 545 11.99 20.64 -14.38
CA LEU A 545 11.81 19.73 -15.50
C LEU A 545 12.86 19.93 -16.61
N ASP A 546 13.42 21.12 -16.76
CA ASP A 546 14.41 21.44 -17.78
C ASP A 546 15.70 20.64 -17.58
N THR A 547 16.04 20.36 -16.31
CA THR A 547 17.29 19.66 -15.92
C THR A 547 17.03 18.23 -15.45
N LEU A 548 15.93 17.97 -14.77
CA LEU A 548 15.63 16.67 -14.19
C LEU A 548 14.84 15.76 -15.13
N GLY A 549 14.15 16.34 -16.11
CA GLY A 549 13.22 15.59 -16.97
C GLY A 549 12.08 14.97 -16.17
N THR A 550 11.34 14.07 -16.80
CA THR A 550 10.35 13.24 -16.10
C THR A 550 11.01 11.95 -15.62
N THR A 551 10.71 11.58 -14.39
CA THR A 551 11.17 10.30 -13.82
C THR A 551 9.98 9.54 -13.27
N THR A 552 9.77 8.32 -13.77
CA THR A 552 8.74 7.44 -13.28
C THR A 552 9.25 6.01 -13.26
N LYS A 553 8.95 5.29 -12.17
CA LYS A 553 9.35 3.89 -12.04
C LYS A 553 10.78 3.62 -12.54
N ALA A 554 11.72 4.48 -12.14
CA ALA A 554 13.14 4.39 -12.46
C ALA A 554 13.55 4.75 -13.92
N VAL A 555 12.63 5.20 -14.74
CA VAL A 555 12.88 5.64 -16.10
C VAL A 555 12.90 7.16 -16.14
N THR A 556 14.00 7.75 -16.61
CA THR A 556 14.17 9.19 -16.75
C THR A 556 14.22 9.59 -18.22
N VAL A 557 13.43 10.59 -18.59
CA VAL A 557 13.30 11.09 -19.95
C VAL A 557 13.50 12.61 -19.96
N ASP A 558 14.37 13.11 -20.84
CA ASP A 558 14.43 14.54 -21.17
C ASP A 558 13.14 14.97 -21.87
N VAL A 559 12.46 16.00 -21.33
CA VAL A 559 11.18 16.53 -21.83
C VAL A 559 11.27 17.98 -22.30
N ASN A 560 12.47 18.49 -22.57
CA ASN A 560 12.64 19.84 -23.09
C ASN A 560 11.84 20.11 -24.38
N PRO A 561 11.70 19.17 -25.33
CA PRO A 561 10.82 19.36 -26.50
C PRO A 561 9.34 19.53 -26.10
N GLU A 562 8.87 18.82 -25.09
CA GLU A 562 7.50 18.90 -24.56
C GLU A 562 7.27 20.22 -23.83
N ILE A 563 8.24 20.69 -23.08
CA ILE A 563 8.17 22.01 -22.41
C ILE A 563 8.05 23.13 -23.46
N ALA A 564 8.88 23.08 -24.52
CA ALA A 564 8.78 24.02 -25.62
C ALA A 564 7.43 23.95 -26.37
N PHE A 565 6.93 22.73 -26.57
CA PHE A 565 5.59 22.51 -27.13
C PHE A 565 4.50 23.12 -26.25
N LEU A 566 4.53 22.85 -24.95
CA LEU A 566 3.54 23.40 -24.00
C LEU A 566 3.59 24.92 -23.93
N GLY A 567 4.78 25.52 -24.02
CA GLY A 567 4.92 26.98 -24.11
C GLY A 567 4.19 27.58 -25.32
N ARG A 568 4.20 26.87 -26.47
CA ARG A 568 3.43 27.30 -27.67
C ARG A 568 1.94 27.01 -27.55
N ALA A 569 1.56 25.84 -27.01
CA ALA A 569 0.18 25.37 -26.96
C ALA A 569 -0.63 26.08 -25.86
N ASN A 570 -0.06 26.21 -24.68
CA ASN A 570 -0.73 26.81 -23.52
C ASN A 570 -0.44 28.31 -23.35
N GLY A 571 0.57 28.82 -24.05
CA GLY A 571 1.18 30.12 -23.77
C GLY A 571 2.10 30.09 -22.57
N VAL A 572 2.83 31.17 -22.37
CA VAL A 572 3.75 31.35 -21.24
C VAL A 572 3.26 32.43 -20.28
N VAL A 573 3.68 32.33 -19.02
CA VAL A 573 3.42 33.38 -18.02
C VAL A 573 4.24 34.62 -18.40
N PRO A 574 3.63 35.81 -18.48
CA PRO A 574 4.34 36.99 -19.02
C PRO A 574 5.32 37.62 -18.04
N ASP A 575 5.02 37.61 -16.74
CA ASP A 575 5.78 38.29 -15.68
C ASP A 575 5.69 37.53 -14.35
N GLY A 576 6.34 38.03 -13.30
CA GLY A 576 6.31 37.46 -11.96
C GLY A 576 7.25 36.27 -11.74
N PRO A 577 7.14 35.56 -10.60
CA PRO A 577 7.99 34.43 -10.25
C PRO A 577 7.98 33.25 -11.23
N ALA A 578 6.92 33.13 -12.05
CA ALA A 578 6.77 32.08 -13.05
C ALA A 578 7.00 32.57 -14.48
N ALA A 579 7.53 33.77 -14.67
CA ALA A 579 7.75 34.37 -16.01
C ALA A 579 8.47 33.43 -16.98
N GLY A 580 7.96 33.32 -18.21
CA GLY A 580 8.50 32.45 -19.26
C GLY A 580 8.13 30.98 -19.17
N ARG A 581 7.46 30.53 -18.10
CA ARG A 581 7.07 29.12 -17.93
C ARG A 581 5.73 28.79 -18.62
N PRO A 582 5.55 27.58 -19.16
CA PRO A 582 4.26 27.17 -19.71
C PRO A 582 3.13 27.29 -18.70
N ARG A 583 2.00 27.85 -19.14
CA ARG A 583 0.83 28.06 -18.28
C ARG A 583 0.08 26.75 -18.01
N LEU A 584 -0.38 26.58 -16.75
CA LEU A 584 -1.23 25.49 -16.28
C LEU A 584 -2.52 26.01 -15.60
N ASP A 585 -2.86 27.26 -15.79
CA ASP A 585 -3.84 28.04 -15.05
C ASP A 585 -5.31 27.73 -15.40
N THR A 586 -5.55 26.70 -16.22
CA THR A 586 -6.88 26.16 -16.51
C THR A 586 -6.87 24.64 -16.56
N ASP A 587 -8.03 24.01 -16.34
CA ASP A 587 -8.19 22.55 -16.41
C ASP A 587 -7.66 21.99 -17.74
N ILE A 588 -7.99 22.60 -18.86
CA ILE A 588 -7.54 22.14 -20.19
C ILE A 588 -6.02 22.25 -20.32
N ARG A 589 -5.41 23.34 -19.86
CA ARG A 589 -3.95 23.51 -19.92
C ARG A 589 -3.22 22.51 -19.04
N ALA A 590 -3.78 22.20 -17.87
CA ALA A 590 -3.27 21.15 -17.00
C ALA A 590 -3.39 19.76 -17.67
N CYS A 591 -4.52 19.44 -18.29
CA CYS A 591 -4.72 18.20 -19.05
C CYS A 591 -3.72 18.09 -20.22
N GLU A 592 -3.49 19.15 -20.97
CA GLU A 592 -2.50 19.14 -22.06
C GLU A 592 -1.08 18.88 -21.55
N ALA A 593 -0.72 19.43 -20.40
CA ALA A 593 0.59 19.15 -19.80
C ALA A 593 0.72 17.69 -19.36
N ILE A 594 -0.32 17.12 -18.74
CA ILE A 594 -0.34 15.69 -18.36
C ILE A 594 -0.17 14.81 -19.61
N LEU A 595 -0.92 15.07 -20.67
CA LEU A 595 -0.87 14.31 -21.92
C LEU A 595 0.48 14.44 -22.62
N ALA A 596 1.06 15.63 -22.63
CA ALA A 596 2.36 15.88 -23.28
C ALA A 596 3.53 15.19 -22.54
N LEU A 597 3.48 15.13 -21.22
CA LEU A 597 4.58 14.62 -20.39
C LEU A 597 4.50 13.10 -20.09
N SER A 598 3.43 12.44 -20.47
CA SER A 598 3.21 11.02 -20.20
C SER A 598 3.60 10.12 -21.37
N GLY A 599 4.34 9.06 -21.10
CA GLY A 599 4.68 8.04 -22.11
C GLY A 599 3.44 7.30 -22.66
N THR A 600 2.38 7.19 -21.87
CA THR A 600 1.12 6.56 -22.33
C THR A 600 0.34 7.38 -23.34
N THR A 601 0.66 8.65 -23.49
CA THR A 601 -0.06 9.60 -24.36
C THR A 601 0.84 10.37 -25.33
N ASN A 602 2.16 10.26 -25.17
CA ASN A 602 3.16 10.87 -26.04
C ASN A 602 4.19 9.81 -26.49
N GLY A 603 4.18 9.48 -27.79
CA GLY A 603 5.03 8.46 -28.36
C GLY A 603 6.52 8.78 -28.31
N ARG A 604 6.91 10.06 -28.37
CA ARG A 604 8.30 10.44 -28.19
C ARG A 604 8.77 10.13 -26.76
N VAL A 605 7.97 10.44 -25.77
CA VAL A 605 8.28 10.16 -24.35
C VAL A 605 8.31 8.64 -24.11
N ALA A 606 7.38 7.88 -24.70
CA ALA A 606 7.39 6.42 -24.65
C ALA A 606 8.68 5.83 -25.25
N THR A 607 9.03 6.27 -26.46
CA THR A 607 10.22 5.83 -27.18
C THR A 607 11.50 6.15 -26.40
N ALA A 608 11.65 7.39 -25.94
CA ALA A 608 12.81 7.81 -25.15
C ALA A 608 12.90 7.04 -23.80
N GLY A 609 11.76 6.70 -23.20
CA GLY A 609 11.72 5.87 -22.01
C GLY A 609 12.19 4.43 -22.27
N PHE A 610 11.81 3.84 -23.40
CA PHE A 610 12.34 2.54 -23.82
C PHE A 610 13.80 2.59 -24.23
N GLU A 611 14.27 3.64 -24.90
CA GLU A 611 15.70 3.87 -25.18
C GLU A 611 16.53 3.94 -23.90
N PHE A 612 16.01 4.62 -22.89
CA PHE A 612 16.63 4.62 -21.57
C PHE A 612 16.79 3.21 -21.00
N LEU A 613 15.73 2.41 -21.05
CA LEU A 613 15.75 1.01 -20.59
C LEU A 613 16.68 0.14 -21.43
N GLU A 614 16.68 0.26 -22.76
CA GLU A 614 17.59 -0.50 -23.62
C GLU A 614 19.06 -0.25 -23.26
N ARG A 615 19.44 1.02 -23.07
CA ARG A 615 20.79 1.36 -22.63
C ARG A 615 21.17 0.74 -21.29
N ARG A 616 20.20 0.60 -20.40
CA ARG A 616 20.40 0.04 -19.04
C ARG A 616 20.38 -1.48 -19.00
N THR A 617 19.49 -2.08 -19.78
CA THR A 617 19.18 -3.51 -19.68
C THR A 617 19.82 -4.35 -20.80
N GLY A 618 20.17 -3.74 -21.92
CA GLY A 618 20.58 -4.46 -23.12
C GLY A 618 19.44 -5.19 -23.85
N GLN A 619 18.20 -5.04 -23.38
CA GLN A 619 17.01 -5.68 -23.99
C GLN A 619 16.43 -4.77 -25.06
N ARG A 620 16.02 -5.36 -26.19
CA ARG A 620 15.35 -4.61 -27.26
C ARG A 620 13.91 -4.30 -26.87
N LEU A 621 13.55 -3.02 -26.69
CA LEU A 621 12.26 -2.55 -26.19
C LEU A 621 11.69 -1.38 -27.01
N VAL A 622 12.51 -0.62 -27.71
CA VAL A 622 12.08 0.59 -28.45
C VAL A 622 11.03 0.29 -29.51
N ASP A 623 11.13 -0.87 -30.14
CA ASP A 623 10.16 -1.32 -31.14
C ASP A 623 8.71 -1.43 -30.60
N LEU A 624 8.53 -1.55 -29.30
CA LEU A 624 7.20 -1.57 -28.65
C LEU A 624 6.45 -0.24 -28.78
N ALA A 625 7.13 0.87 -28.92
CA ALA A 625 6.53 2.20 -29.11
C ALA A 625 6.81 2.82 -30.49
N ALA A 626 7.65 2.20 -31.31
CA ALA A 626 8.16 2.78 -32.56
C ALA A 626 7.06 3.21 -33.53
N GLU A 627 5.99 2.43 -33.67
CA GLU A 627 4.84 2.77 -34.54
C GLU A 627 4.10 4.03 -34.07
N HIS A 628 4.28 4.42 -32.82
CA HIS A 628 3.64 5.59 -32.21
C HIS A 628 4.61 6.73 -31.89
N ALA A 629 5.88 6.66 -32.33
CA ALA A 629 6.92 7.62 -31.99
C ALA A 629 6.55 9.09 -32.30
N GLY A 630 5.82 9.30 -33.41
CA GLY A 630 5.32 10.63 -33.79
C GLY A 630 3.92 11.00 -33.24
N LYS A 631 3.28 10.11 -32.46
CA LYS A 631 1.93 10.33 -31.97
C LYS A 631 1.97 11.12 -30.67
N GLN A 632 1.21 12.22 -30.63
CA GLN A 632 0.93 12.94 -29.41
C GLN A 632 -0.59 13.09 -29.26
N ILE A 633 -1.12 12.52 -28.18
CA ILE A 633 -2.55 12.63 -27.87
C ILE A 633 -2.78 14.00 -27.25
N ARG A 634 -3.71 14.77 -27.81
CA ARG A 634 -4.11 16.10 -27.34
C ARG A 634 -5.43 16.00 -26.60
N PHE A 635 -5.74 17.00 -25.77
CA PHE A 635 -7.01 17.05 -25.08
C PHE A 635 -8.21 17.04 -26.05
N ALA A 636 -8.10 17.76 -27.16
CA ALA A 636 -9.12 17.76 -28.22
C ALA A 636 -9.36 16.38 -28.84
N ASP A 637 -8.34 15.55 -28.97
CA ASP A 637 -8.49 14.18 -29.48
C ASP A 637 -9.32 13.33 -28.50
N THR A 638 -9.08 13.50 -27.20
CA THR A 638 -9.81 12.78 -26.14
C THR A 638 -11.24 13.26 -25.99
N GLN A 639 -11.53 14.52 -26.34
CA GLN A 639 -12.91 15.05 -26.41
C GLN A 639 -13.67 14.46 -27.61
N ALA A 640 -13.00 14.27 -28.74
CA ALA A 640 -13.63 13.73 -29.93
C ALA A 640 -14.01 12.26 -29.79
N ARG A 641 -13.17 11.45 -29.11
CA ARG A 641 -13.37 10.02 -28.90
C ARG A 641 -12.39 9.47 -27.86
N PRO A 642 -12.68 8.32 -27.22
CA PRO A 642 -11.67 7.59 -26.48
C PRO A 642 -10.47 7.23 -27.35
N VAL A 643 -9.24 7.51 -26.87
CA VAL A 643 -8.01 7.27 -27.63
C VAL A 643 -7.22 6.13 -26.96
N PRO A 644 -6.80 5.11 -27.72
CA PRO A 644 -5.95 4.05 -27.18
C PRO A 644 -4.62 4.62 -26.68
N VAL A 645 -4.24 4.24 -25.46
CA VAL A 645 -2.94 4.63 -24.89
C VAL A 645 -1.79 3.92 -25.58
N ILE A 646 -0.63 4.54 -25.57
CA ILE A 646 0.60 4.06 -26.17
C ILE A 646 1.27 3.10 -25.20
N THR A 647 1.85 1.99 -25.71
CA THR A 647 2.74 1.14 -24.92
C THR A 647 3.94 1.96 -24.48
N SER A 648 4.22 1.97 -23.20
CA SER A 648 5.27 2.74 -22.56
C SER A 648 5.96 1.91 -21.50
N PRO A 649 7.08 2.36 -20.93
CA PRO A 649 7.70 1.66 -19.80
C PRO A 649 6.80 1.43 -18.59
N GLU A 650 5.81 2.28 -18.38
CA GLU A 650 4.87 2.14 -17.23
C GLU A 650 3.69 1.24 -17.54
N TRP A 651 3.25 1.21 -18.78
CA TRP A 651 2.03 0.53 -19.19
C TRP A 651 2.19 -0.19 -20.51
N SER A 652 1.74 -1.43 -20.59
CA SER A 652 1.89 -2.27 -21.79
C SER A 652 1.12 -1.78 -23.01
N GLY A 653 0.24 -0.80 -22.85
CA GLY A 653 -0.59 -0.29 -23.95
C GLY A 653 -1.73 -1.23 -24.32
N SER A 654 -2.42 -0.90 -25.40
CA SER A 654 -3.56 -1.68 -25.86
C SER A 654 -3.17 -2.74 -26.89
N GLU A 655 -2.23 -2.42 -27.79
CA GLU A 655 -1.90 -3.23 -28.93
C GLU A 655 -0.51 -2.91 -29.47
N HIS A 656 0.20 -3.95 -29.93
CA HIS A 656 1.44 -3.83 -30.66
C HIS A 656 1.57 -4.99 -31.63
N GLY A 657 1.86 -4.71 -32.89
CA GLY A 657 2.04 -5.75 -33.92
C GLY A 657 0.83 -6.69 -34.05
N GLY A 658 -0.39 -6.19 -33.91
CA GLY A 658 -1.63 -6.96 -33.94
C GLY A 658 -1.92 -7.76 -32.64
N ARG A 659 -1.09 -7.62 -31.60
CA ARG A 659 -1.29 -8.27 -30.29
C ARG A 659 -1.70 -7.24 -29.26
N ARG A 660 -2.62 -7.62 -28.39
CA ARG A 660 -2.98 -6.84 -27.22
C ARG A 660 -2.14 -7.27 -26.03
N TYR A 661 -1.70 -6.29 -25.24
CA TYR A 661 -0.88 -6.52 -24.07
C TYR A 661 -1.69 -6.38 -22.79
N SER A 662 -1.51 -7.34 -21.89
CA SER A 662 -1.93 -7.25 -20.50
C SER A 662 -0.79 -6.68 -19.64
N PRO A 663 -1.07 -6.24 -18.41
CA PRO A 663 -0.03 -5.88 -17.46
C PRO A 663 1.00 -7.01 -17.31
N PHE A 664 2.27 -6.63 -17.15
CA PHE A 664 3.42 -7.54 -16.95
C PHE A 664 3.85 -8.38 -18.15
N THR A 665 3.14 -8.36 -19.26
CA THR A 665 3.52 -9.11 -20.48
C THR A 665 4.92 -8.71 -20.94
N ILE A 666 5.23 -7.43 -21.03
CA ILE A 666 6.57 -6.96 -21.45
C ILE A 666 7.69 -7.33 -20.46
N ASN A 667 7.36 -7.58 -19.20
CA ASN A 667 8.34 -8.05 -18.23
C ASN A 667 8.83 -9.47 -18.54
N VAL A 668 7.93 -10.36 -18.97
CA VAL A 668 8.25 -11.75 -19.28
C VAL A 668 8.67 -11.91 -20.75
N GLU A 669 7.84 -11.45 -21.70
CA GLU A 669 8.11 -11.62 -23.13
C GLU A 669 9.32 -10.84 -23.63
N ARG A 670 9.55 -9.65 -23.07
CA ARG A 670 10.60 -8.73 -23.50
C ARG A 670 11.68 -8.50 -22.42
N ARG A 671 11.64 -9.26 -21.34
CA ARG A 671 12.60 -9.21 -20.22
C ARG A 671 12.80 -7.80 -19.64
N LYS A 672 11.73 -6.98 -19.62
CA LYS A 672 11.78 -5.72 -18.91
C LYS A 672 11.90 -6.01 -17.40
N PRO A 673 12.92 -5.50 -16.69
CA PRO A 673 13.07 -5.79 -15.27
C PRO A 673 11.86 -5.31 -14.44
N TRP A 674 11.55 -6.06 -13.39
CA TRP A 674 10.60 -5.66 -12.36
C TRP A 674 11.18 -4.53 -11.49
N HIS A 675 10.32 -3.78 -10.80
CA HIS A 675 10.75 -2.70 -9.90
C HIS A 675 11.27 -3.25 -8.56
N THR A 676 12.20 -4.17 -8.61
CA THR A 676 12.91 -4.77 -7.48
C THR A 676 14.41 -4.52 -7.64
N LEU A 677 15.18 -4.70 -6.56
CA LEU A 677 16.62 -4.56 -6.60
C LEU A 677 17.29 -5.48 -7.62
N THR A 678 16.74 -6.65 -7.83
CA THR A 678 17.26 -7.65 -8.76
C THR A 678 16.63 -7.60 -10.15
N GLY A 679 15.59 -6.80 -10.34
CA GLY A 679 14.76 -6.83 -11.52
C GLY A 679 13.87 -8.07 -11.63
N ARG A 680 13.85 -8.95 -10.62
CA ARG A 680 13.14 -10.24 -10.58
C ARG A 680 12.05 -10.22 -9.51
N GLN A 681 11.05 -11.09 -9.64
CA GLN A 681 10.09 -11.37 -8.57
C GLN A 681 10.72 -12.32 -7.53
N HIS A 682 10.39 -12.12 -6.27
CA HIS A 682 10.91 -12.92 -5.16
C HIS A 682 9.78 -13.66 -4.44
N CYS A 683 9.91 -15.00 -4.36
CA CYS A 683 9.02 -15.83 -3.55
C CYS A 683 9.47 -15.91 -2.07
N TYR A 684 10.73 -15.61 -1.80
CA TYR A 684 11.32 -15.56 -0.46
C TYR A 684 11.84 -14.15 -0.17
N LEU A 685 11.63 -13.66 1.04
CA LEU A 685 12.02 -12.33 1.52
C LEU A 685 12.80 -12.47 2.82
N ASP A 686 14.07 -12.14 2.83
CA ASP A 686 14.99 -12.39 3.94
C ASP A 686 15.08 -11.27 4.98
N HIS A 687 14.17 -10.30 4.95
CA HIS A 687 14.15 -9.21 5.94
C HIS A 687 13.86 -9.76 7.35
N ASP A 688 14.58 -9.27 8.35
CA ASP A 688 14.47 -9.73 9.74
C ASP A 688 13.03 -9.73 10.28
N TRP A 689 12.23 -8.69 9.94
CA TRP A 689 10.84 -8.64 10.39
C TRP A 689 9.93 -9.61 9.64
N MET A 690 10.25 -9.96 8.39
CA MET A 690 9.54 -11.02 7.68
C MET A 690 9.79 -12.38 8.33
N GLN A 691 11.03 -12.67 8.69
CA GLN A 691 11.42 -13.90 9.39
C GLN A 691 10.86 -13.94 10.82
N GLU A 692 10.83 -12.80 11.52
CA GLU A 692 10.23 -12.70 12.85
C GLU A 692 8.74 -13.08 12.85
N LEU A 693 8.02 -12.71 11.79
CA LEU A 693 6.60 -13.03 11.63
C LEU A 693 6.35 -14.37 10.96
N GLY A 694 7.38 -15.05 10.42
CA GLY A 694 7.22 -16.28 9.64
C GLY A 694 6.50 -16.04 8.32
N GLU A 695 6.72 -14.87 7.71
CA GLU A 695 6.12 -14.45 6.44
C GLU A 695 7.14 -14.25 5.32
N GLU A 696 8.32 -14.78 5.48
CA GLU A 696 9.37 -14.76 4.46
C GLU A 696 8.96 -15.49 3.17
N MET A 697 8.04 -16.46 3.27
CA MET A 697 7.41 -17.17 2.14
C MET A 697 5.89 -16.98 2.10
N PRO A 698 5.21 -17.24 0.97
CA PRO A 698 3.76 -17.35 0.94
C PRO A 698 3.31 -18.55 1.79
N ILE A 699 2.74 -18.26 2.95
CA ILE A 699 2.38 -19.23 3.97
C ILE A 699 0.97 -18.98 4.47
N PHE A 700 0.28 -20.03 4.91
CA PHE A 700 -1.01 -19.86 5.55
C PHE A 700 -0.87 -19.13 6.89
N ARG A 701 -1.63 -18.05 7.02
CA ARG A 701 -1.84 -17.34 8.27
C ARG A 701 -3.35 -17.23 8.50
N PRO A 702 -3.88 -17.67 9.65
CA PRO A 702 -5.30 -17.50 9.96
C PRO A 702 -5.64 -16.01 10.10
N PRO A 703 -6.91 -15.64 9.97
CA PRO A 703 -7.38 -14.32 10.41
C PRO A 703 -6.96 -14.06 11.85
N LEU A 704 -6.77 -12.80 12.21
CA LEU A 704 -6.43 -12.46 13.60
C LEU A 704 -7.50 -12.94 14.56
N ASP A 705 -7.08 -13.51 15.68
CA ASP A 705 -7.96 -13.87 16.78
C ASP A 705 -8.28 -12.60 17.61
N MET A 706 -9.40 -11.96 17.28
CA MET A 706 -9.85 -10.73 17.93
C MET A 706 -10.23 -10.94 19.40
N HIS A 707 -10.61 -12.17 19.79
CA HIS A 707 -10.87 -12.50 21.21
C HIS A 707 -9.56 -12.54 22.00
N GLN A 708 -8.52 -13.13 21.43
CA GLN A 708 -7.19 -13.15 22.04
C GLN A 708 -6.60 -11.74 22.18
N LEU A 709 -6.71 -10.91 21.13
CA LEU A 709 -6.11 -9.58 21.11
C LEU A 709 -6.85 -8.58 22.00
N PHE A 710 -8.18 -8.68 22.09
CA PHE A 710 -9.01 -7.62 22.66
C PHE A 710 -10.07 -8.11 23.67
N GLY A 711 -10.14 -9.42 23.93
CA GLY A 711 -11.16 -10.02 24.76
C GLY A 711 -12.53 -10.16 24.08
N GLU A 712 -13.48 -10.74 24.79
CA GLU A 712 -14.82 -10.99 24.29
C GLU A 712 -15.61 -9.68 24.10
N PRO A 713 -16.18 -9.41 22.92
CA PRO A 713 -17.12 -8.32 22.78
C PRO A 713 -18.42 -8.64 23.53
N ARG A 714 -18.91 -7.70 24.34
CA ARG A 714 -20.14 -7.88 25.12
C ARG A 714 -21.06 -6.68 24.99
N LEU A 715 -22.33 -6.93 24.82
CA LEU A 715 -23.37 -5.93 24.86
C LEU A 715 -23.75 -5.49 26.29
N GLY A 716 -23.58 -6.37 27.24
CA GLY A 716 -23.93 -6.16 28.65
C GLY A 716 -25.20 -6.93 29.06
N PRO A 717 -25.49 -7.02 30.34
CA PRO A 717 -26.54 -7.90 30.86
C PRO A 717 -27.91 -7.34 30.56
N ARG A 718 -28.63 -7.94 29.59
CA ARG A 718 -30.07 -7.68 29.38
C ARG A 718 -30.92 -8.95 29.36
N GLY A 719 -30.32 -10.14 29.44
CA GLY A 719 -31.02 -11.42 29.35
C GLY A 719 -31.53 -11.75 27.94
N GLU A 720 -31.17 -10.98 26.93
CA GLU A 720 -31.53 -11.22 25.53
C GLU A 720 -30.53 -12.16 24.88
N LEU A 721 -30.95 -12.91 23.89
CA LEU A 721 -30.07 -13.80 23.12
C LEU A 721 -29.16 -12.98 22.23
N GLU A 722 -27.87 -13.33 22.23
CA GLU A 722 -26.84 -12.72 21.40
C GLU A 722 -26.03 -13.77 20.65
N ILE A 723 -25.51 -13.40 19.49
CA ILE A 723 -24.54 -14.20 18.71
C ILE A 723 -23.29 -13.39 18.45
N THR A 724 -22.15 -14.06 18.48
CA THR A 724 -20.87 -13.50 18.00
C THR A 724 -20.57 -14.04 16.63
N VAL A 725 -20.34 -13.17 15.67
CA VAL A 725 -20.17 -13.51 14.26
C VAL A 725 -19.03 -12.71 13.63
N ARG A 726 -18.46 -13.25 12.57
CA ARG A 726 -17.51 -12.53 11.73
C ARG A 726 -18.22 -11.43 10.96
N TYR A 727 -17.60 -10.25 10.94
CA TYR A 727 -18.15 -9.05 10.32
C TYR A 727 -17.41 -8.70 9.01
N LEU A 728 -18.14 -8.64 7.91
CA LEU A 728 -17.60 -8.28 6.60
C LEU A 728 -18.25 -7.01 6.07
N THR A 729 -17.49 -6.27 5.23
CA THR A 729 -17.97 -5.02 4.62
C THR A 729 -17.74 -5.04 3.10
N PRO A 730 -18.48 -5.83 2.33
CA PRO A 730 -18.35 -5.88 0.88
C PRO A 730 -18.94 -4.62 0.21
N HIS A 731 -18.58 -4.43 -1.06
CA HIS A 731 -19.19 -3.41 -1.90
C HIS A 731 -20.67 -3.72 -2.17
N SER A 732 -21.49 -2.68 -2.26
CA SER A 732 -22.88 -2.81 -2.67
C SER A 732 -22.97 -3.07 -4.18
N LYS A 733 -23.95 -3.89 -4.55
CA LYS A 733 -24.35 -4.08 -5.95
C LYS A 733 -24.98 -2.82 -6.56
N TRP A 734 -25.58 -1.97 -5.73
CA TRP A 734 -26.46 -0.88 -6.14
C TRP A 734 -25.86 0.52 -5.96
N SER A 735 -24.57 0.59 -5.58
CA SER A 735 -23.92 1.86 -5.35
C SER A 735 -22.42 1.75 -5.67
N ILE A 736 -21.77 2.89 -5.90
CA ILE A 736 -20.33 3.01 -6.01
C ILE A 736 -19.83 3.68 -4.74
N HIS A 737 -19.30 2.90 -3.81
CA HIS A 737 -19.00 3.37 -2.46
C HIS A 737 -20.24 4.04 -1.86
N SER A 738 -20.20 5.31 -1.48
CA SER A 738 -21.35 6.06 -0.98
C SER A 738 -22.15 6.79 -2.08
N GLU A 739 -21.74 6.72 -3.33
CA GLU A 739 -22.47 7.36 -4.42
C GLU A 739 -23.76 6.60 -4.73
N TYR A 740 -24.81 7.35 -5.06
CA TYR A 740 -26.16 6.87 -5.35
C TYR A 740 -26.96 6.36 -4.14
N GLN A 741 -26.42 6.49 -2.92
CA GLN A 741 -27.14 6.10 -1.69
C GLN A 741 -28.33 7.02 -1.37
N ASP A 742 -28.36 8.21 -1.93
CA ASP A 742 -29.43 9.21 -1.86
C ASP A 742 -30.42 9.16 -3.04
N ASN A 743 -30.19 8.29 -4.00
CA ASN A 743 -31.09 8.12 -5.14
C ASN A 743 -32.27 7.20 -4.79
N LEU A 744 -33.51 7.72 -4.91
CA LEU A 744 -34.72 6.98 -4.52
C LEU A 744 -34.91 5.65 -5.26
N ILE A 745 -34.54 5.58 -6.54
CA ILE A 745 -34.64 4.36 -7.32
C ILE A 745 -33.65 3.32 -6.79
N MET A 746 -32.41 3.72 -6.54
CA MET A 746 -31.37 2.83 -5.98
C MET A 746 -31.71 2.36 -4.57
N LEU A 747 -32.25 3.23 -3.72
CA LEU A 747 -32.74 2.86 -2.39
C LEU A 747 -33.85 1.84 -2.46
N THR A 748 -34.78 1.98 -3.41
CA THR A 748 -35.87 1.00 -3.64
C THR A 748 -35.30 -0.37 -4.03
N LEU A 749 -34.29 -0.41 -4.89
CA LEU A 749 -33.65 -1.64 -5.31
C LEU A 749 -32.83 -2.30 -4.20
N SER A 750 -32.29 -1.52 -3.27
CA SER A 750 -31.42 -1.98 -2.18
C SER A 750 -32.12 -2.17 -0.83
N ARG A 751 -33.44 -2.28 -0.79
CA ARG A 751 -34.26 -2.30 0.43
C ARG A 751 -34.21 -1.00 1.26
N GLY A 752 -33.63 0.09 0.75
CA GLY A 752 -33.61 1.40 1.40
C GLY A 752 -32.88 1.42 2.75
N GLY A 753 -31.67 1.95 2.78
CA GLY A 753 -30.89 2.18 4.00
C GLY A 753 -30.04 0.98 4.45
N PRO A 754 -29.41 1.07 5.61
CA PRO A 754 -28.44 0.08 6.09
C PRO A 754 -29.09 -1.21 6.49
N THR A 755 -28.56 -2.29 5.94
CA THR A 755 -29.05 -3.64 6.16
C THR A 755 -27.86 -4.58 6.39
N MET A 756 -28.01 -5.47 7.38
CA MET A 756 -27.02 -6.49 7.67
C MET A 756 -27.55 -7.86 7.25
N TRP A 757 -26.80 -8.51 6.38
CA TRP A 757 -27.14 -9.83 5.85
C TRP A 757 -26.65 -10.91 6.80
N MET A 758 -27.51 -11.84 7.18
CA MET A 758 -27.22 -12.91 8.12
C MET A 758 -27.93 -14.20 7.72
N SER A 759 -27.42 -15.34 8.23
CA SER A 759 -28.03 -16.65 7.97
C SER A 759 -29.34 -16.83 8.70
N GLU A 760 -30.23 -17.69 8.16
CA GLU A 760 -31.46 -18.09 8.82
C GLU A 760 -31.17 -18.77 10.17
N ALA A 761 -30.10 -19.58 10.25
CA ALA A 761 -29.72 -20.25 11.49
C ALA A 761 -29.29 -19.25 12.58
N ASP A 762 -28.47 -18.25 12.24
CA ASP A 762 -28.05 -17.22 13.18
C ASP A 762 -29.23 -16.32 13.61
N ALA A 763 -30.09 -15.95 12.67
CA ALA A 763 -31.28 -15.16 12.97
C ALA A 763 -32.21 -15.89 13.94
N ALA A 764 -32.43 -17.21 13.74
CA ALA A 764 -33.24 -18.04 14.61
C ALA A 764 -32.68 -18.11 16.04
N LYS A 765 -31.35 -18.16 16.22
CA LYS A 765 -30.69 -18.19 17.55
C LYS A 765 -31.05 -16.97 18.40
N ILE A 766 -31.29 -15.82 17.79
CA ILE A 766 -31.54 -14.55 18.46
C ILE A 766 -32.98 -14.04 18.24
N GLY A 767 -33.85 -14.89 17.66
CA GLY A 767 -35.27 -14.58 17.46
C GLY A 767 -35.53 -13.39 16.55
N VAL A 768 -34.70 -13.20 15.51
CA VAL A 768 -34.80 -12.11 14.53
C VAL A 768 -35.49 -12.60 13.27
N ALA A 769 -36.51 -11.89 12.83
CA ALA A 769 -37.14 -12.08 11.52
C ALA A 769 -36.53 -11.15 10.46
N ASP A 770 -36.80 -11.48 9.17
CA ASP A 770 -36.37 -10.61 8.06
C ASP A 770 -36.98 -9.22 8.23
N ASN A 771 -36.14 -8.19 7.99
CA ASN A 771 -36.46 -6.76 8.11
C ASN A 771 -36.66 -6.23 9.56
N GLU A 772 -36.45 -7.02 10.59
CA GLU A 772 -36.45 -6.52 11.97
C GLU A 772 -35.16 -5.70 12.28
N TRP A 773 -35.28 -4.78 13.24
CA TRP A 773 -34.19 -3.99 13.71
C TRP A 773 -33.25 -4.78 14.62
N ILE A 774 -31.98 -4.70 14.35
CA ILE A 774 -30.91 -5.33 15.13
C ILE A 774 -29.86 -4.27 15.53
N GLU A 775 -29.08 -4.64 16.50
CA GLU A 775 -27.94 -3.87 16.97
C GLU A 775 -26.69 -4.74 16.95
N ALA A 776 -25.67 -4.26 16.27
CA ALA A 776 -24.37 -4.89 16.19
C ALA A 776 -23.34 -4.05 16.95
N VAL A 777 -22.53 -4.69 17.77
CA VAL A 777 -21.62 -4.02 18.69
C VAL A 777 -20.30 -4.77 18.78
N ASN A 778 -19.23 -4.01 18.83
CA ASN A 778 -17.93 -4.51 19.29
C ASN A 778 -17.20 -3.38 20.05
N ARG A 779 -15.92 -3.56 20.33
CA ARG A 779 -15.13 -2.55 21.04
C ARG A 779 -15.00 -1.21 20.30
N ASN A 780 -15.07 -1.24 18.96
CA ASN A 780 -14.88 -0.04 18.14
C ASN A 780 -16.13 0.85 18.14
N GLY A 781 -17.30 0.29 18.34
CA GLY A 781 -18.55 1.07 18.35
C GLY A 781 -19.80 0.22 18.19
N VAL A 782 -20.85 0.88 17.69
CA VAL A 782 -22.22 0.33 17.57
C VAL A 782 -22.81 0.66 16.21
N VAL A 783 -23.56 -0.28 15.63
CA VAL A 783 -24.37 -0.07 14.43
C VAL A 783 -25.79 -0.53 14.67
N VAL A 784 -26.78 0.32 14.32
CA VAL A 784 -28.19 -0.02 14.29
C VAL A 784 -28.63 -0.16 12.84
N CYS A 785 -29.18 -1.32 12.48
CA CYS A 785 -29.60 -1.60 11.10
C CYS A 785 -30.72 -2.64 11.07
N ARG A 786 -31.28 -2.90 9.87
CA ARG A 786 -32.28 -3.96 9.70
C ARG A 786 -31.62 -5.25 9.25
N ALA A 787 -32.12 -6.37 9.73
CA ALA A 787 -31.65 -7.68 9.31
C ALA A 787 -32.18 -8.04 7.91
N VAL A 788 -31.33 -8.61 7.08
CA VAL A 788 -31.71 -9.36 5.88
C VAL A 788 -31.42 -10.83 6.16
N VAL A 789 -32.45 -11.58 6.43
CA VAL A 789 -32.32 -13.00 6.76
C VAL A 789 -32.38 -13.83 5.49
N THR A 790 -31.39 -14.67 5.26
CA THR A 790 -31.27 -15.40 4.00
C THR A 790 -30.43 -16.69 4.12
N HIS A 791 -30.83 -17.71 3.40
CA HIS A 791 -30.04 -18.96 3.24
C HIS A 791 -28.77 -18.81 2.40
N LYS A 792 -28.53 -17.64 1.80
CA LYS A 792 -27.28 -17.35 1.04
C LYS A 792 -26.08 -17.03 1.91
N MET A 793 -26.32 -16.78 3.18
CA MET A 793 -25.25 -16.49 4.15
C MET A 793 -24.84 -17.76 4.90
N PRO A 794 -23.55 -18.04 5.05
CA PRO A 794 -23.09 -19.07 5.95
C PRO A 794 -23.32 -18.66 7.41
N GLU A 795 -23.56 -19.66 8.26
CA GLU A 795 -23.67 -19.48 9.71
C GLU A 795 -22.35 -18.89 10.27
N GLY A 796 -22.47 -18.02 11.26
CA GLY A 796 -21.31 -17.36 11.90
C GLY A 796 -20.71 -16.21 11.13
N THR A 797 -21.32 -15.78 10.02
CA THR A 797 -20.81 -14.66 9.20
C THR A 797 -21.93 -13.71 8.82
N VAL A 798 -21.68 -12.43 8.97
CA VAL A 798 -22.58 -11.36 8.52
C VAL A 798 -21.84 -10.35 7.66
N TYR A 799 -22.58 -9.63 6.83
CA TYR A 799 -22.04 -8.46 6.19
C TYR A 799 -23.01 -7.27 6.19
N LEU A 800 -22.43 -6.10 6.30
CA LEU A 800 -23.06 -4.81 6.05
C LEU A 800 -22.39 -4.20 4.81
N TYR A 801 -23.18 -3.82 3.80
CA TYR A 801 -22.59 -3.13 2.65
C TYR A 801 -21.83 -1.91 3.11
N HIS A 802 -20.59 -1.79 2.62
CA HIS A 802 -19.75 -0.67 2.95
C HIS A 802 -20.30 0.63 2.34
N ALA A 803 -19.99 1.76 2.98
CA ALA A 803 -20.33 3.09 2.51
C ALA A 803 -21.84 3.37 2.38
N GLN A 804 -22.67 2.70 3.15
CA GLN A 804 -24.07 3.08 3.27
C GLN A 804 -24.16 4.34 4.11
N GLU A 805 -24.47 5.46 3.43
CA GLU A 805 -24.63 6.76 4.08
C GLU A 805 -25.71 6.73 5.15
N ARG A 806 -25.38 7.32 6.29
CA ARG A 806 -26.30 7.53 7.40
C ARG A 806 -26.11 8.95 7.92
N VAL A 807 -26.54 9.87 7.10
CA VAL A 807 -26.33 11.31 7.34
C VAL A 807 -27.48 11.90 8.15
N ILE A 808 -28.70 11.44 7.86
CA ILE A 808 -29.94 11.92 8.46
C ILE A 808 -30.68 10.71 9.04
N ASP A 809 -31.48 10.93 10.07
CA ASP A 809 -32.35 9.93 10.69
C ASP A 809 -31.59 8.65 11.09
N VAL A 810 -30.42 8.83 11.71
CA VAL A 810 -29.66 7.71 12.27
C VAL A 810 -30.27 7.30 13.60
N PRO A 811 -30.81 6.07 13.73
CA PRO A 811 -31.40 5.63 14.99
C PRO A 811 -30.38 5.63 16.13
N LYS A 812 -30.83 5.99 17.31
CA LYS A 812 -30.04 5.81 18.53
C LYS A 812 -29.85 4.34 18.83
N ALA A 813 -28.67 4.00 19.29
CA ALA A 813 -28.34 2.66 19.76
C ALA A 813 -28.79 2.46 21.20
N GLU A 814 -29.43 1.33 21.48
CA GLU A 814 -29.79 0.96 22.86
C GLU A 814 -28.58 0.76 23.75
N ALA A 815 -27.47 0.22 23.18
CA ALA A 815 -26.22 -0.04 23.89
C ALA A 815 -25.51 1.23 24.36
N SER A 816 -25.71 2.36 23.70
CA SER A 816 -25.00 3.59 24.02
C SER A 816 -25.91 4.79 24.32
N GLY A 817 -27.18 4.75 23.93
CA GLY A 817 -28.08 5.90 23.95
C GLY A 817 -27.69 7.01 22.96
N ARG A 818 -26.74 6.73 22.07
CA ARG A 818 -26.12 7.66 21.12
C ARG A 818 -26.40 7.23 19.68
N ARG A 819 -25.97 8.03 18.74
CA ARG A 819 -26.05 7.74 17.30
C ARG A 819 -25.64 6.30 16.97
N GLY A 820 -26.41 5.65 16.11
CA GLY A 820 -26.28 4.23 15.77
C GLY A 820 -25.21 3.88 14.73
N GLY A 821 -24.23 4.74 14.47
CA GLY A 821 -23.03 4.43 13.69
C GLY A 821 -23.24 4.11 12.20
N ILE A 822 -22.13 3.78 11.57
CA ILE A 822 -22.01 3.31 10.19
C ILE A 822 -21.17 2.02 10.15
N HIS A 823 -20.99 1.41 8.98
CA HIS A 823 -20.23 0.16 8.86
C HIS A 823 -18.80 0.25 9.47
N ASN A 824 -18.12 1.38 9.32
CA ASN A 824 -16.80 1.59 9.90
C ASN A 824 -16.79 1.97 11.39
N SER A 825 -17.96 2.09 12.01
CA SER A 825 -18.05 2.17 13.48
C SER A 825 -17.69 0.84 14.16
N LEU A 826 -17.74 -0.28 13.42
CA LEU A 826 -17.34 -1.61 13.91
C LEU A 826 -15.95 -2.01 13.45
N THR A 827 -15.18 -1.13 12.84
CA THR A 827 -13.85 -1.44 12.30
C THR A 827 -12.77 -0.57 12.91
N ARG A 828 -11.52 -1.01 12.75
CA ARG A 828 -10.33 -0.25 13.13
C ARG A 828 -9.14 -0.59 12.23
N LEU A 829 -8.05 0.14 12.39
CA LEU A 829 -6.75 -0.20 11.84
C LEU A 829 -5.94 -0.99 12.87
N LEU A 830 -5.25 -2.01 12.40
CA LEU A 830 -4.15 -2.66 13.11
C LEU A 830 -2.89 -2.58 12.26
N ILE A 831 -1.78 -2.25 12.89
CA ILE A 831 -0.51 -2.11 12.20
C ILE A 831 0.15 -3.49 12.08
N LYS A 832 0.45 -3.87 10.84
CA LYS A 832 1.27 -5.05 10.55
C LYS A 832 2.74 -4.63 10.45
N PRO A 833 3.65 -5.20 11.25
CA PRO A 833 5.05 -4.79 11.26
C PRO A 833 5.72 -4.85 9.89
N THR A 834 5.41 -5.85 9.05
CA THR A 834 5.97 -5.95 7.70
C THR A 834 5.55 -4.82 6.76
N HIS A 835 4.47 -4.11 7.05
CA HIS A 835 4.07 -2.93 6.28
C HIS A 835 4.82 -1.66 6.68
N LEU A 836 5.52 -1.68 7.80
CA LEU A 836 6.31 -0.54 8.29
C LEU A 836 7.73 -0.48 7.70
N ILE A 837 8.18 -1.55 7.04
CA ILE A 837 9.47 -1.60 6.38
C ILE A 837 9.43 -1.18 4.91
N GLY A 838 8.29 -0.64 4.48
CA GLY A 838 8.09 -0.10 3.15
C GLY A 838 8.40 -1.09 2.04
N GLY A 839 8.96 -0.62 0.94
CA GLY A 839 9.35 -1.46 -0.19
C GLY A 839 10.48 -2.45 0.10
N TYR A 840 11.18 -2.30 1.20
CA TYR A 840 12.31 -3.17 1.55
C TYR A 840 11.91 -4.64 1.68
N ALA A 841 10.77 -4.93 2.27
CA ALA A 841 10.24 -6.29 2.41
C ALA A 841 10.16 -7.04 1.08
N GLN A 842 9.96 -6.33 -0.01
CA GLN A 842 9.81 -6.88 -1.35
C GLN A 842 11.07 -6.66 -2.21
N LEU A 843 12.16 -6.23 -1.61
CA LEU A 843 13.39 -5.81 -2.30
C LEU A 843 13.11 -4.78 -3.41
N THR A 844 12.09 -3.96 -3.22
CA THR A 844 11.75 -2.88 -4.16
C THR A 844 12.56 -1.63 -3.87
N PHE A 845 12.66 -0.77 -4.85
CA PHE A 845 13.17 0.58 -4.70
C PHE A 845 12.16 1.59 -5.26
N GLY A 846 12.35 2.84 -4.89
CA GLY A 846 11.37 3.87 -5.19
C GLY A 846 10.29 3.96 -4.12
N PHE A 847 9.50 5.02 -4.23
CA PHE A 847 8.47 5.31 -3.25
C PHE A 847 7.25 4.40 -3.44
N ASN A 848 6.95 3.59 -2.45
CA ASN A 848 5.77 2.74 -2.43
C ASN A 848 5.32 2.46 -0.99
N TYR A 849 4.77 3.49 -0.34
CA TYR A 849 4.25 3.36 1.01
C TYR A 849 2.77 3.01 0.96
N LEU A 850 2.52 1.75 0.79
CA LEU A 850 1.18 1.21 0.89
C LEU A 850 0.82 1.00 2.35
N GLY A 851 1.07 1.69 3.28
CA GLY A 851 0.77 1.46 4.69
C GLY A 851 -0.30 0.40 4.94
N PRO A 852 -0.48 -0.11 6.11
CA PRO A 852 -1.45 -1.15 6.39
C PRO A 852 -2.83 -0.70 5.95
N THR A 853 -3.48 -1.47 5.13
CA THR A 853 -4.90 -1.29 4.84
C THR A 853 -5.71 -1.71 6.05
N GLY A 854 -6.83 -1.06 6.30
CA GLY A 854 -7.70 -1.45 7.42
C GLY A 854 -8.09 -2.91 7.32
N ASN A 855 -7.88 -3.65 8.38
CA ASN A 855 -8.16 -5.09 8.46
C ASN A 855 -9.58 -5.39 8.97
N GLN A 856 -10.56 -4.71 8.44
CA GLN A 856 -11.97 -4.87 8.85
C GLN A 856 -12.55 -6.27 8.65
N ARG A 857 -11.89 -7.12 7.88
CA ARG A 857 -12.34 -8.50 7.63
C ARG A 857 -12.00 -9.48 8.74
N ASP A 858 -11.03 -9.16 9.58
CA ASP A 858 -10.69 -9.94 10.76
C ASP A 858 -11.63 -9.65 11.94
N GLU A 859 -12.46 -8.61 11.84
CA GLU A 859 -13.34 -8.18 12.93
C GLU A 859 -14.46 -9.15 13.20
N VAL A 860 -14.85 -9.18 14.48
CA VAL A 860 -16.03 -9.87 14.99
C VAL A 860 -16.97 -8.87 15.64
N THR A 861 -18.25 -9.17 15.62
CA THR A 861 -19.29 -8.35 16.25
C THR A 861 -20.30 -9.20 16.96
N VAL A 862 -20.87 -8.67 18.04
CA VAL A 862 -22.01 -9.27 18.73
C VAL A 862 -23.28 -8.65 18.21
N ILE A 863 -24.26 -9.47 17.89
CA ILE A 863 -25.56 -9.04 17.36
C ILE A 863 -26.67 -9.52 18.29
N ARG A 864 -27.65 -8.63 18.51
CA ARG A 864 -28.91 -8.96 19.14
C ARG A 864 -30.09 -8.26 18.47
N ARG A 865 -31.29 -8.75 18.70
CA ARG A 865 -32.55 -8.08 18.35
C ARG A 865 -32.69 -6.80 19.17
N ARG A 866 -33.20 -5.74 18.58
CA ARG A 866 -33.64 -4.55 19.35
C ARG A 866 -34.91 -4.87 20.09
N SER A 867 -34.99 -4.41 21.33
CA SER A 867 -36.18 -4.58 22.20
C SER A 867 -37.03 -3.31 22.25
N GLN A 868 -36.44 -2.13 21.98
CA GLN A 868 -37.12 -0.85 22.04
C GLN A 868 -37.49 -0.35 20.65
N GLU A 869 -38.50 0.49 20.58
CA GLU A 869 -38.81 1.23 19.35
C GLU A 869 -37.61 2.05 18.90
N VAL A 870 -37.51 2.25 17.57
CA VAL A 870 -36.45 3.06 16.99
C VAL A 870 -36.64 4.52 17.37
N GLU A 871 -35.69 5.10 18.03
CA GLU A 871 -35.58 6.53 18.35
C GLU A 871 -34.49 7.17 17.50
N TYR A 872 -34.82 8.34 16.94
CA TYR A 872 -33.88 9.09 16.08
C TYR A 872 -33.23 10.28 16.81
#